data_b45cafc459ce6a8b8b426d3cb983c49c
#
_entry.id   b45cafc459ce6a8b8b426d3cb983c49c
#
_cell.length_a   1.000
_cell.length_b   1.000
_cell.length_c   1.000
_cell.angle_alpha   90.00
_cell.angle_beta   90.00
_cell.angle_gamma   90.00
#
_symmetry.space_group_name_H-M   'P 1'
#
loop_
_entity.id
_entity.type
_entity.pdbx_description
1 polymer ?
#
loop_
_entity_poly.entity_id
_entity_poly.type
_entity_poly.pdbx_seq_one_letter_code
_entity_poly.pdbx_strand_id
1 'polypeptide(L)'
;MTSNPLISPSSLPYELPDFRAIRLEHAVAAADTALEEHAAEIDAIARSEDPPTWENTVEALERSGAMLDRVTSWLFNLQGTDSTGEMDAAIADIVPRLSSHSDAIHQNQALYQRLLNVDVPSDPESRRLHEVLVRRFTRRGAGLDAPGRERLSEINQRLSTLSESFGRQLLADTRDLAVLFDDPAQLAGLSESRRDSARAAAAEAGKEGWLIPLELPTVQSDQLVLEDPAARAALYEASQRRGAASNQDNLLEQVRLRAERARLLGYDTHADYVIAEETAGTAEAARQLLFDLAPAAAANADAERKLAGELADTELSAADWPYWQTKVRERDYSLDEEELAQYFPLRQVLVDGVFHAAHLLYGITVEPRPDLHGYAEGVDVWEVLDHDGAGLGLILTDYRARPSKRGGAWMSSFVGQSGLQDRRPVVVNVMSITHPVDGSEPLLTVDQVTTLFHEFGHALHGLLSEVRYPTLAGTNVPRDWVEFPSQINENWAFEPAITRNYARHVETGETIPPELLDAVVAARQFGQGFATSEYLAAAIIDLAWHSLTPEEADRVTSISDFETSALEEAGINVEELAPRYRSTYFNHIFGGGYSAGYYSYLWAEALDADGFEWFREATDLRAAGAQFREHILSRGASLDYGDAFRRLRGRDKDVTPLLRRRGLAGVELT
;
A
#
# COMPACT_ATOMS: atom_id res chain seq x y z
N MET A 1 34.37 -16.03 -21.55
CA MET A 1 33.57 -15.25 -20.60
C MET A 1 32.12 -15.57 -20.94
N THR A 2 31.37 -16.19 -20.05
CA THR A 2 29.92 -16.35 -20.20
C THR A 2 29.32 -14.96 -20.26
N SER A 3 28.50 -14.65 -21.25
CA SER A 3 27.83 -13.35 -21.37
C SER A 3 26.96 -13.15 -20.12
N ASN A 4 26.96 -11.96 -19.53
CA ASN A 4 26.09 -11.62 -18.41
C ASN A 4 24.61 -11.75 -18.84
N PRO A 5 23.81 -12.60 -18.18
CA PRO A 5 22.44 -12.91 -18.62
C PRO A 5 21.46 -11.73 -18.46
N LEU A 6 21.83 -10.66 -17.74
CA LEU A 6 21.00 -9.47 -17.57
C LEU A 6 21.18 -8.40 -18.66
N ILE A 7 22.23 -8.53 -19.50
CA ILE A 7 22.49 -7.57 -20.58
C ILE A 7 21.44 -7.68 -21.71
N SER A 8 20.92 -8.87 -21.96
CA SER A 8 19.92 -9.09 -22.99
C SER A 8 18.64 -9.67 -22.38
N PRO A 9 17.46 -9.49 -23.02
CA PRO A 9 16.24 -10.18 -22.61
C PRO A 9 16.44 -11.68 -22.48
N SER A 10 15.78 -12.30 -21.52
CA SER A 10 15.81 -13.75 -21.32
C SER A 10 15.16 -14.46 -22.51
N SER A 11 15.67 -15.63 -22.86
CA SER A 11 15.07 -16.49 -23.88
C SER A 11 13.98 -17.42 -23.34
N LEU A 12 13.72 -17.38 -22.02
CA LEU A 12 12.63 -18.11 -21.40
C LEU A 12 11.28 -17.49 -21.77
N PRO A 13 10.17 -18.24 -21.67
CA PRO A 13 8.84 -17.72 -21.93
C PRO A 13 8.58 -16.40 -21.17
N TYR A 14 7.98 -15.43 -21.86
CA TYR A 14 7.63 -14.10 -21.34
C TYR A 14 8.84 -13.30 -20.80
N GLU A 15 10.05 -13.60 -21.28
CA GLU A 15 11.30 -13.01 -20.77
C GLU A 15 11.54 -13.27 -19.27
N LEU A 16 10.95 -14.35 -18.70
CA LEU A 16 11.18 -14.76 -17.31
C LEU A 16 12.69 -14.76 -17.01
N PRO A 17 13.17 -14.07 -15.97
CA PRO A 17 14.58 -14.10 -15.62
C PRO A 17 15.07 -15.55 -15.38
N ASP A 18 16.21 -15.90 -15.94
CA ASP A 18 16.81 -17.20 -15.67
C ASP A 18 17.45 -17.18 -14.27
N PHE A 19 16.66 -17.42 -13.24
CA PHE A 19 17.08 -17.40 -11.84
C PHE A 19 18.18 -18.43 -11.53
N ARG A 20 18.38 -19.44 -12.37
CA ARG A 20 19.46 -20.41 -12.22
C ARG A 20 20.80 -19.88 -12.76
N ALA A 21 20.75 -19.04 -13.78
CA ALA A 21 21.95 -18.46 -14.41
C ALA A 21 22.37 -17.13 -13.80
N ILE A 22 21.41 -16.31 -13.36
CA ILE A 22 21.68 -14.98 -12.79
C ILE A 22 22.27 -15.11 -11.38
N ARG A 23 23.27 -14.27 -11.07
CA ARG A 23 23.90 -14.14 -9.76
C ARG A 23 24.01 -12.65 -9.42
N LEU A 24 24.22 -12.32 -8.14
CA LEU A 24 24.36 -10.94 -7.67
C LEU A 24 25.48 -10.18 -8.42
N GLU A 25 26.62 -10.81 -8.64
CA GLU A 25 27.72 -10.21 -9.38
C GLU A 25 27.35 -9.85 -10.83
N HIS A 26 26.46 -10.59 -11.46
CA HIS A 26 25.92 -10.25 -12.78
C HIS A 26 25.07 -8.97 -12.72
N ALA A 27 24.23 -8.82 -11.70
CA ALA A 27 23.35 -7.66 -11.55
C ALA A 27 24.15 -6.40 -11.22
N VAL A 28 25.12 -6.48 -10.32
CA VAL A 28 26.02 -5.36 -9.98
C VAL A 28 26.81 -4.89 -11.20
N ALA A 29 27.41 -5.83 -11.95
CA ALA A 29 28.15 -5.48 -13.16
C ALA A 29 27.26 -4.94 -14.30
N ALA A 30 26.01 -5.44 -14.40
CA ALA A 30 25.05 -4.95 -15.40
C ALA A 30 24.50 -3.56 -15.03
N ALA A 31 24.41 -3.21 -13.73
CA ALA A 31 23.89 -1.91 -13.30
C ALA A 31 24.71 -0.74 -13.84
N ASP A 32 26.06 -0.86 -13.83
CA ASP A 32 26.95 0.17 -14.38
C ASP A 32 26.71 0.35 -15.88
N THR A 33 26.72 -0.75 -16.61
CA THR A 33 26.49 -0.76 -18.07
C THR A 33 25.10 -0.20 -18.41
N ALA A 34 24.07 -0.58 -17.63
CA ALA A 34 22.70 -0.16 -17.86
C ALA A 34 22.49 1.34 -17.60
N LEU A 35 23.15 1.90 -16.57
CA LEU A 35 23.13 3.35 -16.30
C LEU A 35 23.81 4.13 -17.43
N GLU A 36 24.98 3.65 -17.90
CA GLU A 36 25.71 4.28 -19.02
C GLU A 36 24.92 4.21 -20.34
N GLU A 37 24.32 3.05 -20.66
CA GLU A 37 23.51 2.86 -21.85
C GLU A 37 22.30 3.77 -21.83
N HIS A 38 21.53 3.76 -20.71
CA HIS A 38 20.35 4.63 -20.60
C HIS A 38 20.71 6.12 -20.67
N ALA A 39 21.83 6.55 -20.06
CA ALA A 39 22.29 7.93 -20.19
C ALA A 39 22.60 8.30 -21.65
N ALA A 40 23.22 7.38 -22.40
CA ALA A 40 23.52 7.59 -23.81
C ALA A 40 22.25 7.64 -24.67
N GLU A 41 21.25 6.80 -24.41
CA GLU A 41 19.94 6.82 -25.05
C GLU A 41 19.23 8.17 -24.82
N ILE A 42 19.17 8.64 -23.58
CA ILE A 42 18.60 9.95 -23.21
C ILE A 42 19.33 11.10 -23.91
N ASP A 43 20.66 11.06 -23.92
CA ASP A 43 21.48 12.07 -24.60
C ASP A 43 21.22 12.08 -26.12
N ALA A 44 21.06 10.91 -26.74
CA ALA A 44 20.75 10.79 -28.18
C ALA A 44 19.38 11.42 -28.50
N ILE A 45 18.36 11.19 -27.65
CA ILE A 45 17.05 11.84 -27.79
C ILE A 45 17.18 13.35 -27.61
N ALA A 46 17.81 13.80 -26.52
CA ALA A 46 17.88 15.21 -26.14
C ALA A 46 18.65 16.06 -27.13
N ARG A 47 19.72 15.51 -27.73
CA ARG A 47 20.64 16.22 -28.65
C ARG A 47 20.32 16.00 -30.13
N SER A 48 19.25 15.27 -30.46
CA SER A 48 18.84 15.06 -31.85
C SER A 48 18.59 16.41 -32.55
N GLU A 49 19.20 16.60 -33.71
CA GLU A 49 19.00 17.78 -34.56
C GLU A 49 17.70 17.70 -35.38
N ASP A 50 17.10 16.52 -35.46
CA ASP A 50 15.82 16.33 -36.15
C ASP A 50 14.70 17.02 -35.35
N PRO A 51 13.69 17.58 -36.02
CA PRO A 51 12.49 18.10 -35.35
C PRO A 51 11.88 17.04 -34.44
N PRO A 52 11.39 17.43 -33.24
CA PRO A 52 10.78 16.47 -32.34
C PRO A 52 9.49 15.89 -32.95
N THR A 53 9.44 14.57 -33.08
CA THR A 53 8.25 13.81 -33.44
C THR A 53 7.86 12.91 -32.27
N TRP A 54 6.66 12.35 -32.33
CA TRP A 54 6.20 11.39 -31.32
C TRP A 54 7.16 10.19 -31.21
N GLU A 55 7.56 9.65 -32.35
CA GLU A 55 8.41 8.46 -32.43
C GLU A 55 9.84 8.72 -31.95
N ASN A 56 10.46 9.84 -32.38
CA ASN A 56 11.86 10.12 -32.04
C ASN A 56 12.06 10.80 -30.67
N THR A 57 10.98 11.11 -29.97
CA THR A 57 11.02 11.75 -28.66
C THR A 57 10.28 10.93 -27.62
N VAL A 58 8.96 10.77 -27.75
CA VAL A 58 8.14 10.10 -26.72
C VAL A 58 8.29 8.59 -26.77
N GLU A 59 8.10 7.95 -27.93
CA GLU A 59 8.31 6.50 -28.03
C GLU A 59 9.79 6.09 -27.84
N ALA A 60 10.72 6.94 -28.24
CA ALA A 60 12.14 6.71 -27.96
C ALA A 60 12.42 6.74 -26.46
N LEU A 61 11.81 7.67 -25.71
CA LEU A 61 11.89 7.73 -24.25
C LEU A 61 11.24 6.51 -23.59
N GLU A 62 10.06 6.08 -24.06
CA GLU A 62 9.36 4.88 -23.56
C GLU A 62 10.13 3.57 -23.84
N ARG A 63 10.99 3.53 -24.84
CA ARG A 63 11.85 2.38 -25.14
C ARG A 63 13.18 2.40 -24.41
N SER A 64 13.62 3.58 -23.95
CA SER A 64 14.92 3.76 -23.30
C SER A 64 14.98 3.10 -21.93
N GLY A 65 16.17 2.73 -21.49
CA GLY A 65 16.40 2.16 -20.17
C GLY A 65 15.96 0.69 -20.00
N ALA A 66 15.65 -0.04 -21.07
CA ALA A 66 15.15 -1.42 -20.95
C ALA A 66 16.11 -2.38 -20.22
N MET A 67 17.42 -2.18 -20.33
CA MET A 67 18.39 -2.95 -19.56
C MET A 67 18.37 -2.54 -18.09
N LEU A 68 18.26 -1.26 -17.80
CA LEU A 68 18.22 -0.76 -16.44
C LEU A 68 16.98 -1.26 -15.70
N ASP A 69 15.81 -1.23 -16.37
CA ASP A 69 14.55 -1.79 -15.86
C ASP A 69 14.70 -3.28 -15.49
N ARG A 70 15.27 -4.09 -16.37
CA ARG A 70 15.51 -5.51 -16.14
C ARG A 70 16.45 -5.79 -14.96
N VAL A 71 17.52 -5.02 -14.83
CA VAL A 71 18.49 -5.16 -13.73
C VAL A 71 17.87 -4.74 -12.40
N THR A 72 17.20 -3.60 -12.36
CA THR A 72 16.60 -3.06 -11.13
C THR A 72 15.40 -3.89 -10.69
N SER A 73 14.57 -4.37 -11.61
CA SER A 73 13.46 -5.28 -11.29
C SER A 73 13.96 -6.57 -10.65
N TRP A 74 15.04 -7.16 -11.17
CA TRP A 74 15.63 -8.35 -10.55
C TRP A 74 16.19 -8.05 -9.15
N LEU A 75 16.97 -6.98 -8.99
CA LEU A 75 17.61 -6.61 -7.71
C LEU A 75 16.58 -6.32 -6.62
N PHE A 76 15.60 -5.46 -6.90
CA PHE A 76 14.64 -5.02 -5.88
C PHE A 76 13.62 -6.09 -5.51
N ASN A 77 13.23 -6.94 -6.46
CA ASN A 77 12.41 -8.10 -6.12
C ASN A 77 13.15 -9.06 -5.18
N LEU A 78 14.39 -9.41 -5.48
CA LEU A 78 15.15 -10.33 -4.63
C LEU A 78 15.55 -9.72 -3.29
N GLN A 79 15.76 -8.40 -3.21
CA GLN A 79 15.95 -7.73 -1.93
C GLN A 79 14.77 -7.95 -0.98
N GLY A 80 13.54 -7.92 -1.50
CA GLY A 80 12.33 -8.16 -0.69
C GLY A 80 12.10 -9.62 -0.35
N THR A 81 12.52 -10.52 -1.23
CA THR A 81 12.08 -11.92 -1.21
C THR A 81 13.16 -12.92 -0.82
N ASP A 82 14.42 -12.65 -1.14
CA ASP A 82 15.54 -13.55 -0.86
C ASP A 82 16.85 -12.78 -0.67
N SER A 83 16.86 -11.82 0.28
CA SER A 83 17.98 -10.93 0.52
C SER A 83 19.15 -11.63 1.22
N THR A 84 20.33 -11.11 0.94
CA THR A 84 21.57 -11.41 1.68
C THR A 84 22.27 -10.10 2.06
N GLY A 85 23.12 -10.12 3.08
CA GLY A 85 23.89 -8.93 3.46
C GLY A 85 24.75 -8.36 2.32
N GLU A 86 25.21 -9.20 1.38
CA GLU A 86 25.93 -8.76 0.18
C GLU A 86 24.99 -8.02 -0.79
N MET A 87 23.76 -8.50 -0.95
CA MET A 87 22.76 -7.84 -1.76
C MET A 87 22.35 -6.48 -1.19
N ASP A 88 22.11 -6.42 0.12
CA ASP A 88 21.76 -5.15 0.80
C ASP A 88 22.90 -4.11 0.64
N ALA A 89 24.16 -4.53 0.77
CA ALA A 89 25.30 -3.66 0.55
C ALA A 89 25.42 -3.18 -0.91
N ALA A 90 25.18 -4.07 -1.87
CA ALA A 90 25.18 -3.71 -3.30
C ALA A 90 24.07 -2.71 -3.65
N ILE A 91 22.86 -2.92 -3.13
CA ILE A 91 21.72 -2.02 -3.36
C ILE A 91 21.95 -0.66 -2.70
N ALA A 92 22.55 -0.62 -1.50
CA ALA A 92 22.91 0.63 -0.83
C ALA A 92 23.91 1.48 -1.65
N ASP A 93 24.77 0.86 -2.46
CA ASP A 93 25.65 1.55 -3.40
C ASP A 93 24.91 2.00 -4.68
N ILE A 94 24.01 1.17 -5.21
CA ILE A 94 23.32 1.41 -6.49
C ILE A 94 22.23 2.49 -6.36
N VAL A 95 21.45 2.51 -5.27
CA VAL A 95 20.29 3.40 -5.08
C VAL A 95 20.63 4.90 -5.22
N PRO A 96 21.69 5.44 -4.61
CA PRO A 96 22.05 6.86 -4.80
C PRO A 96 22.38 7.19 -6.26
N ARG A 97 22.97 6.25 -6.99
CA ARG A 97 23.34 6.42 -8.41
C ARG A 97 22.10 6.41 -9.30
N LEU A 98 21.10 5.54 -9.02
CA LEU A 98 19.79 5.56 -9.69
C LEU A 98 19.07 6.87 -9.45
N SER A 99 19.10 7.40 -8.22
CA SER A 99 18.51 8.69 -7.89
C SER A 99 19.15 9.83 -8.68
N SER A 100 20.49 9.90 -8.67
CA SER A 100 21.23 10.92 -9.42
C SER A 100 20.97 10.83 -10.93
N HIS A 101 20.88 9.61 -11.46
CA HIS A 101 20.57 9.38 -12.87
C HIS A 101 19.15 9.84 -13.22
N SER A 102 18.16 9.50 -12.39
CA SER A 102 16.78 9.97 -12.55
C SER A 102 16.69 11.48 -12.51
N ASP A 103 17.41 12.14 -11.59
CA ASP A 103 17.44 13.61 -11.49
C ASP A 103 18.06 14.25 -12.75
N ALA A 104 19.14 13.66 -13.27
CA ALA A 104 19.78 14.13 -14.51
C ALA A 104 18.82 14.10 -15.70
N ILE A 105 18.00 13.03 -15.83
CA ILE A 105 16.99 12.92 -16.88
C ILE A 105 15.93 14.02 -16.75
N HIS A 106 15.33 14.15 -15.57
CA HIS A 106 14.21 15.09 -15.36
C HIS A 106 14.64 16.57 -15.32
N GLN A 107 15.92 16.84 -15.08
CA GLN A 107 16.49 18.20 -15.16
C GLN A 107 17.03 18.53 -16.56
N ASN A 108 17.00 17.58 -17.51
CA ASN A 108 17.47 17.80 -18.86
C ASN A 108 16.55 18.75 -19.63
N GLN A 109 16.98 20.00 -19.77
CA GLN A 109 16.19 21.06 -20.42
C GLN A 109 15.96 20.78 -21.90
N ALA A 110 16.94 20.20 -22.61
CA ALA A 110 16.79 19.89 -24.03
C ALA A 110 15.71 18.83 -24.25
N LEU A 111 15.71 17.76 -23.43
CA LEU A 111 14.68 16.72 -23.46
C LEU A 111 13.30 17.31 -23.12
N TYR A 112 13.21 18.13 -22.08
CA TYR A 112 11.96 18.78 -21.69
C TYR A 112 11.39 19.67 -22.81
N GLN A 113 12.26 20.47 -23.48
CA GLN A 113 11.82 21.28 -24.64
C GLN A 113 11.35 20.42 -25.81
N ARG A 114 11.98 19.28 -26.05
CA ARG A 114 11.51 18.34 -27.09
C ARG A 114 10.14 17.79 -26.74
N LEU A 115 9.91 17.38 -25.48
CA LEU A 115 8.58 16.90 -25.01
C LEU A 115 7.48 17.97 -25.19
N LEU A 116 7.79 19.24 -24.93
CA LEU A 116 6.82 20.34 -25.10
C LEU A 116 6.49 20.65 -26.56
N ASN A 117 7.36 20.28 -27.51
CA ASN A 117 7.23 20.64 -28.92
C ASN A 117 6.86 19.45 -29.85
N VAL A 118 6.51 18.29 -29.29
CA VAL A 118 6.01 17.16 -30.11
C VAL A 118 4.58 17.41 -30.57
N ASP A 119 4.26 16.98 -31.77
CA ASP A 119 2.88 16.84 -32.22
C ASP A 119 2.26 15.59 -31.54
N VAL A 120 1.36 15.83 -30.58
CA VAL A 120 0.73 14.75 -29.79
C VAL A 120 -0.36 14.05 -30.63
N PRO A 121 -0.31 12.72 -30.79
CA PRO A 121 -1.36 11.97 -31.46
C PRO A 121 -2.75 12.21 -30.85
N SER A 122 -3.80 12.07 -31.66
CA SER A 122 -5.16 12.38 -31.22
C SER A 122 -5.81 11.29 -30.37
N ASP A 123 -5.20 10.12 -30.25
CA ASP A 123 -5.73 9.03 -29.42
C ASP A 123 -5.61 9.36 -27.91
N PRO A 124 -6.53 8.87 -27.09
CA PRO A 124 -6.56 9.23 -25.65
C PRO A 124 -5.32 8.78 -24.88
N GLU A 125 -4.76 7.61 -25.19
CA GLU A 125 -3.62 7.05 -24.46
C GLU A 125 -2.34 7.86 -24.71
N SER A 126 -2.06 8.24 -25.96
CA SER A 126 -0.92 9.11 -26.31
C SER A 126 -1.03 10.47 -25.65
N ARG A 127 -2.24 11.07 -25.64
CA ARG A 127 -2.47 12.34 -24.91
C ARG A 127 -2.20 12.21 -23.41
N ARG A 128 -2.70 11.13 -22.82
CA ARG A 128 -2.48 10.87 -21.39
C ARG A 128 -1.01 10.65 -21.07
N LEU A 129 -0.29 9.88 -21.89
CA LEU A 129 1.15 9.71 -21.70
C LEU A 129 1.90 11.05 -21.74
N HIS A 130 1.58 11.88 -22.72
CA HIS A 130 2.21 13.21 -22.82
C HIS A 130 1.97 14.06 -21.57
N GLU A 131 0.72 14.11 -21.07
CA GLU A 131 0.37 14.80 -19.84
C GLU A 131 1.18 14.28 -18.64
N VAL A 132 1.27 12.96 -18.49
CA VAL A 132 2.02 12.31 -17.40
C VAL A 132 3.51 12.65 -17.48
N LEU A 133 4.12 12.55 -18.68
CA LEU A 133 5.54 12.83 -18.86
C LEU A 133 5.84 14.33 -18.60
N VAL A 134 5.10 15.24 -19.23
CA VAL A 134 5.29 16.70 -19.01
C VAL A 134 5.14 17.04 -17.54
N ARG A 135 4.13 16.50 -16.87
CA ARG A 135 3.90 16.71 -15.43
C ARG A 135 5.07 16.20 -14.59
N ARG A 136 5.61 14.99 -14.87
CA ARG A 136 6.79 14.46 -14.17
C ARG A 136 7.99 15.41 -14.25
N PHE A 137 8.28 15.95 -15.43
CA PHE A 137 9.36 16.93 -15.60
C PHE A 137 9.07 18.25 -14.88
N THR A 138 7.87 18.79 -15.01
CA THR A 138 7.48 20.07 -14.38
C THR A 138 7.56 19.98 -12.86
N ARG A 139 7.06 18.90 -12.27
CA ARG A 139 7.09 18.67 -10.81
C ARG A 139 8.51 18.50 -10.25
N ARG A 140 9.46 18.11 -11.08
CA ARG A 140 10.89 18.07 -10.73
C ARG A 140 11.64 19.36 -11.07
N GLY A 141 10.91 20.42 -11.43
CA GLY A 141 11.44 21.77 -11.60
C GLY A 141 11.96 22.08 -13.00
N ALA A 142 11.67 21.27 -14.01
CA ALA A 142 12.11 21.53 -15.38
C ALA A 142 11.56 22.88 -15.94
N GLY A 143 10.39 23.30 -15.46
CA GLY A 143 9.79 24.60 -15.86
C GLY A 143 10.33 25.82 -15.12
N LEU A 144 11.15 25.66 -14.09
CA LEU A 144 11.69 26.75 -13.28
C LEU A 144 12.90 27.42 -13.94
N ASP A 145 13.13 28.66 -13.59
CA ASP A 145 14.39 29.38 -13.89
C ASP A 145 15.55 28.82 -13.04
N ALA A 146 16.76 29.27 -13.28
CA ALA A 146 17.95 28.76 -12.59
C ALA A 146 17.90 29.01 -11.07
N PRO A 147 17.52 30.18 -10.53
CA PRO A 147 17.33 30.38 -9.09
C PRO A 147 16.25 29.51 -8.50
N GLY A 148 15.12 29.31 -9.20
CA GLY A 148 14.04 28.45 -8.76
C GLY A 148 14.46 26.96 -8.66
N ARG A 149 15.22 26.46 -9.62
CA ARG A 149 15.79 25.09 -9.55
C ARG A 149 16.78 24.91 -8.41
N GLU A 150 17.63 25.90 -8.16
CA GLU A 150 18.57 25.87 -7.03
C GLU A 150 17.81 25.81 -5.71
N ARG A 151 16.79 26.68 -5.54
CA ARG A 151 15.94 26.67 -4.33
C ARG A 151 15.19 25.36 -4.14
N LEU A 152 14.64 24.80 -5.21
CA LEU A 152 13.97 23.50 -5.17
C LEU A 152 14.94 22.38 -4.71
N SER A 153 16.16 22.40 -5.21
CA SER A 153 17.19 21.43 -4.80
C SER A 153 17.53 21.54 -3.33
N GLU A 154 17.73 22.77 -2.81
CA GLU A 154 17.96 23.02 -1.38
C GLU A 154 16.82 22.50 -0.51
N ILE A 155 15.56 22.82 -0.90
CA ILE A 155 14.36 22.36 -0.18
C ILE A 155 14.30 20.83 -0.15
N ASN A 156 14.47 20.18 -1.30
CA ASN A 156 14.41 18.72 -1.39
C ASN A 156 15.50 18.04 -0.56
N GLN A 157 16.72 18.55 -0.59
CA GLN A 157 17.83 18.03 0.22
C GLN A 157 17.54 18.21 1.73
N ARG A 158 17.01 19.37 2.11
CA ARG A 158 16.66 19.63 3.51
C ARG A 158 15.52 18.74 3.98
N LEU A 159 14.45 18.57 3.18
CA LEU A 159 13.33 17.67 3.46
C LEU A 159 13.79 16.22 3.60
N SER A 160 14.70 15.74 2.75
CA SER A 160 15.28 14.39 2.86
C SER A 160 16.00 14.19 4.20
N THR A 161 16.82 15.16 4.60
CA THR A 161 17.54 15.14 5.90
C THR A 161 16.56 15.14 7.08
N LEU A 162 15.51 15.96 7.01
CA LEU A 162 14.50 16.06 8.06
C LEU A 162 13.68 14.77 8.18
N SER A 163 13.28 14.16 7.06
CA SER A 163 12.53 12.91 7.06
C SER A 163 13.34 11.75 7.66
N GLU A 164 14.61 11.63 7.28
CA GLU A 164 15.51 10.62 7.89
C GLU A 164 15.69 10.86 9.39
N SER A 165 15.92 12.11 9.78
CA SER A 165 16.09 12.49 11.19
C SER A 165 14.82 12.24 11.99
N PHE A 166 13.63 12.51 11.43
CA PHE A 166 12.34 12.24 12.07
C PHE A 166 12.19 10.75 12.40
N GLY A 167 12.41 9.88 11.42
CA GLY A 167 12.29 8.43 11.61
C GLY A 167 13.30 7.89 12.63
N ARG A 168 14.55 8.35 12.57
CA ARG A 168 15.60 7.96 13.50
C ARG A 168 15.31 8.40 14.94
N GLN A 169 14.87 9.64 15.14
CA GLN A 169 14.48 10.16 16.46
C GLN A 169 13.27 9.41 17.02
N LEU A 170 12.27 9.14 16.19
CA LEU A 170 11.11 8.35 16.59
C LEU A 170 11.51 6.93 17.02
N LEU A 171 12.43 6.28 16.30
CA LEU A 171 12.93 4.96 16.67
C LEU A 171 13.68 4.98 18.01
N ALA A 172 14.45 6.03 18.27
CA ALA A 172 15.13 6.21 19.57
C ALA A 172 14.11 6.39 20.69
N ASP A 173 13.16 7.32 20.54
CA ASP A 173 12.10 7.56 21.54
C ASP A 173 11.25 6.30 21.79
N THR A 174 10.92 5.54 20.75
CA THR A 174 10.16 4.29 20.87
C THR A 174 10.88 3.26 21.76
N ARG A 175 12.22 3.20 21.67
CA ARG A 175 13.04 2.34 22.55
C ARG A 175 13.14 2.89 23.97
N ASP A 176 13.39 4.20 24.10
CA ASP A 176 13.64 4.84 25.40
C ASP A 176 12.38 4.93 26.26
N LEU A 177 11.20 5.02 25.62
CA LEU A 177 9.89 5.06 26.25
C LEU A 177 9.27 3.67 26.45
N ALA A 178 9.95 2.58 26.09
CA ALA A 178 9.50 1.22 26.36
C ALA A 178 9.20 1.03 27.85
N VAL A 179 8.03 0.46 28.18
CA VAL A 179 7.52 0.39 29.55
C VAL A 179 8.08 -0.82 30.27
N LEU A 180 8.74 -0.59 31.39
CA LEU A 180 9.29 -1.63 32.26
C LEU A 180 8.31 -1.93 33.39
N PHE A 181 7.89 -3.18 33.51
CA PHE A 181 7.12 -3.71 34.64
C PHE A 181 8.02 -4.56 35.55
N ASP A 182 7.85 -4.44 36.84
CA ASP A 182 8.60 -5.19 37.88
C ASP A 182 7.72 -6.19 38.64
N ASP A 183 6.40 -6.05 38.57
CA ASP A 183 5.42 -6.96 39.17
C ASP A 183 4.75 -7.84 38.08
N PRO A 184 4.90 -9.17 38.15
CA PRO A 184 4.23 -10.07 37.20
C PRO A 184 2.70 -9.98 37.20
N ALA A 185 2.09 -9.46 38.29
CA ALA A 185 0.64 -9.24 38.35
C ALA A 185 0.15 -8.19 37.35
N GLN A 186 0.99 -7.20 37.04
CA GLN A 186 0.70 -6.16 36.04
C GLN A 186 0.60 -6.70 34.59
N LEU A 187 1.12 -7.91 34.38
CA LEU A 187 1.13 -8.59 33.06
C LEU A 187 0.00 -9.63 32.92
N ALA A 188 -0.96 -9.64 33.89
CA ALA A 188 -2.14 -10.49 33.74
C ALA A 188 -2.86 -10.19 32.42
N GLY A 189 -3.31 -11.25 31.71
CA GLY A 189 -3.89 -11.16 30.37
C GLY A 189 -2.90 -11.43 29.23
N LEU A 190 -1.58 -11.19 29.43
CA LEU A 190 -0.59 -11.57 28.39
C LEU A 190 -0.35 -13.09 28.38
N SER A 191 -0.16 -13.65 27.19
CA SER A 191 0.26 -15.04 27.02
C SER A 191 1.64 -15.31 27.64
N GLU A 192 1.95 -16.57 27.99
CA GLU A 192 3.25 -16.96 28.52
C GLU A 192 4.39 -16.59 27.55
N SER A 193 4.21 -16.88 26.27
CA SER A 193 5.18 -16.52 25.21
C SER A 193 5.43 -15.00 25.14
N ARG A 194 4.39 -14.18 25.29
CA ARG A 194 4.54 -12.71 25.28
C ARG A 194 5.28 -12.21 26.52
N ARG A 195 4.99 -12.77 27.70
CA ARG A 195 5.73 -12.46 28.94
C ARG A 195 7.19 -12.86 28.86
N ASP A 196 7.49 -14.02 28.25
CA ASP A 196 8.88 -14.46 28.04
C ASP A 196 9.63 -13.53 27.08
N SER A 197 8.97 -13.08 25.99
CA SER A 197 9.54 -12.09 25.08
C SER A 197 9.82 -10.76 25.76
N ALA A 198 8.91 -10.29 26.63
CA ALA A 198 9.10 -9.06 27.41
C ALA A 198 10.26 -9.18 28.42
N ARG A 199 10.42 -10.36 29.05
CA ARG A 199 11.55 -10.64 29.94
C ARG A 199 12.87 -10.66 29.17
N ALA A 200 12.91 -11.27 27.98
CA ALA A 200 14.08 -11.29 27.13
C ALA A 200 14.46 -9.86 26.69
N ALA A 201 13.50 -9.03 26.31
CA ALA A 201 13.72 -7.62 25.96
C ALA A 201 14.29 -6.81 27.14
N ALA A 202 13.81 -7.05 28.37
CA ALA A 202 14.35 -6.42 29.57
C ALA A 202 15.82 -6.83 29.81
N ALA A 203 16.13 -8.13 29.68
CA ALA A 203 17.48 -8.65 29.85
C ALA A 203 18.45 -8.11 28.79
N GLU A 204 18.03 -8.00 27.53
CA GLU A 204 18.81 -7.38 26.44
C GLU A 204 19.11 -5.90 26.73
N ALA A 205 18.15 -5.19 27.32
CA ALA A 205 18.29 -3.80 27.76
C ALA A 205 19.08 -3.66 29.09
N GLY A 206 19.54 -4.75 29.71
CA GLY A 206 20.26 -4.75 30.98
C GLY A 206 19.39 -4.41 32.19
N LYS A 207 18.06 -4.67 32.11
CA LYS A 207 17.06 -4.39 33.13
C LYS A 207 16.53 -5.69 33.72
N GLU A 208 16.07 -5.65 34.95
CA GLU A 208 15.28 -6.72 35.61
C GLU A 208 13.79 -6.44 35.40
N GLY A 209 12.98 -7.50 35.24
CA GLY A 209 11.53 -7.38 35.00
C GLY A 209 11.12 -7.70 33.58
N TRP A 210 10.11 -7.01 33.08
CA TRP A 210 9.50 -7.20 31.79
C TRP A 210 9.43 -5.87 31.03
N LEU A 211 10.15 -5.75 29.94
CA LEU A 211 10.16 -4.56 29.10
C LEU A 211 9.20 -4.78 27.92
N ILE A 212 8.18 -3.92 27.83
CA ILE A 212 7.25 -3.91 26.70
C ILE A 212 7.65 -2.78 25.75
N PRO A 213 8.19 -3.11 24.56
CA PRO A 213 8.48 -2.14 23.51
C PRO A 213 7.17 -1.57 22.95
N LEU A 214 7.23 -0.30 22.54
CA LEU A 214 6.08 0.36 21.91
C LEU A 214 6.00 0.04 20.42
N GLU A 215 4.77 -0.09 19.93
CA GLU A 215 4.43 -0.23 18.50
C GLU A 215 4.12 1.15 17.91
N LEU A 216 4.13 1.26 16.57
CA LEU A 216 3.96 2.53 15.88
C LEU A 216 2.58 3.20 16.10
N PRO A 217 1.42 2.49 16.08
CA PRO A 217 0.13 3.09 16.35
C PRO A 217 0.01 3.64 17.80
N THR A 218 -0.97 4.50 18.04
CA THR A 218 -1.27 5.02 19.37
C THR A 218 -1.76 3.90 20.29
N VAL A 219 -2.71 3.09 19.87
CA VAL A 219 -3.19 1.91 20.61
C VAL A 219 -2.17 0.78 20.46
N GLN A 220 -1.76 0.21 21.58
CA GLN A 220 -0.76 -0.86 21.65
C GLN A 220 -1.45 -2.22 21.71
N SER A 221 -0.91 -3.24 21.01
CA SER A 221 -1.51 -4.57 20.98
C SER A 221 -1.64 -5.20 22.39
N ASP A 222 -0.63 -5.03 23.25
CA ASP A 222 -0.68 -5.54 24.62
C ASP A 222 -1.75 -4.84 25.47
N GLN A 223 -2.09 -3.59 25.15
CA GLN A 223 -3.16 -2.84 25.83
C GLN A 223 -4.53 -3.51 25.69
N LEU A 224 -4.76 -4.25 24.59
CA LEU A 224 -6.03 -4.93 24.31
C LEU A 224 -6.32 -6.09 25.29
N VAL A 225 -5.29 -6.66 25.89
CA VAL A 225 -5.39 -7.89 26.70
C VAL A 225 -4.93 -7.75 28.14
N LEU A 226 -4.14 -6.71 28.48
CA LEU A 226 -3.70 -6.47 29.87
C LEU A 226 -4.90 -6.21 30.81
N GLU A 227 -5.00 -6.98 31.87
CA GLU A 227 -6.10 -6.87 32.84
C GLU A 227 -5.92 -5.68 33.80
N ASP A 228 -4.67 -5.30 34.11
CA ASP A 228 -4.36 -4.18 35.01
C ASP A 228 -4.57 -2.82 34.33
N PRO A 229 -5.51 -1.97 34.81
CA PRO A 229 -5.75 -0.64 34.25
C PRO A 229 -4.52 0.28 34.33
N ALA A 230 -3.68 0.14 35.37
CA ALA A 230 -2.48 0.95 35.52
C ALA A 230 -1.43 0.57 34.46
N ALA A 231 -1.33 -0.70 34.12
CA ALA A 231 -0.45 -1.16 33.04
C ALA A 231 -0.93 -0.65 31.66
N ARG A 232 -2.24 -0.67 31.40
CA ARG A 232 -2.81 -0.09 30.17
C ARG A 232 -2.54 1.42 30.07
N ALA A 233 -2.76 2.15 31.16
CA ALA A 233 -2.50 3.58 31.25
C ALA A 233 -1.01 3.90 30.96
N ALA A 234 -0.09 3.13 31.58
CA ALA A 234 1.35 3.32 31.37
C ALA A 234 1.77 3.12 29.90
N LEU A 235 1.24 2.11 29.22
CA LEU A 235 1.50 1.89 27.79
C LEU A 235 0.93 3.02 26.93
N TYR A 236 -0.31 3.43 27.20
CA TYR A 236 -0.97 4.50 26.48
C TYR A 236 -0.23 5.84 26.63
N GLU A 237 0.13 6.24 27.87
CA GLU A 237 0.88 7.46 28.13
C GLU A 237 2.26 7.45 27.47
N ALA A 238 2.98 6.32 27.54
CA ALA A 238 4.26 6.16 26.88
C ALA A 238 4.13 6.31 25.36
N SER A 239 3.10 5.69 24.78
CA SER A 239 2.78 5.81 23.34
C SER A 239 2.55 7.26 22.92
N GLN A 240 1.77 8.04 23.68
CA GLN A 240 1.47 9.45 23.39
C GLN A 240 2.69 10.38 23.46
N ARG A 241 3.74 10.00 24.18
CA ARG A 241 4.95 10.83 24.40
C ARG A 241 5.98 10.71 23.29
N ARG A 242 5.86 9.75 22.37
CA ARG A 242 6.83 9.55 21.29
C ARG A 242 6.95 10.78 20.42
N GLY A 243 8.16 11.18 20.11
CA GLY A 243 8.47 12.34 19.28
C GLY A 243 8.06 13.70 19.89
N ALA A 244 7.36 13.72 21.01
CA ALA A 244 6.84 14.97 21.59
C ALA A 244 7.93 15.95 22.02
N ALA A 245 9.12 15.47 22.39
CA ALA A 245 10.27 16.30 22.72
C ALA A 245 11.26 16.42 21.58
N SER A 246 11.35 15.45 20.67
CA SER A 246 12.41 15.29 19.69
C SER A 246 12.03 15.75 18.27
N ASN A 247 10.76 15.67 17.89
CA ASN A 247 10.31 15.85 16.50
C ASN A 247 9.51 17.15 16.24
N GLN A 248 9.20 17.97 17.25
CA GLN A 248 8.35 19.16 17.05
C GLN A 248 8.93 20.15 16.05
N ASP A 249 10.19 20.58 16.27
CA ASP A 249 10.84 21.55 15.39
C ASP A 249 11.05 21.00 13.96
N ASN A 250 11.40 19.69 13.87
CA ASN A 250 11.55 18.97 12.63
C ASN A 250 10.26 18.98 11.81
N LEU A 251 9.15 18.60 12.45
CA LEU A 251 7.82 18.59 11.83
C LEU A 251 7.42 19.98 11.29
N LEU A 252 7.52 21.01 12.13
CA LEU A 252 7.16 22.37 11.73
C LEU A 252 8.02 22.90 10.57
N GLU A 253 9.32 22.57 10.56
CA GLU A 253 10.20 22.91 9.44
C GLU A 253 9.81 22.15 8.17
N GLN A 254 9.47 20.85 8.25
CA GLN A 254 8.99 20.08 7.11
C GLN A 254 7.71 20.70 6.51
N VAL A 255 6.73 21.05 7.33
CA VAL A 255 5.46 21.66 6.87
C VAL A 255 5.74 22.96 6.12
N ARG A 256 6.59 23.85 6.67
CA ARG A 256 6.96 25.12 6.00
C ARG A 256 7.66 24.90 4.67
N LEU A 257 8.64 24.02 4.63
CA LEU A 257 9.38 23.73 3.39
C LEU A 257 8.51 23.06 2.33
N ARG A 258 7.57 22.18 2.74
CA ARG A 258 6.59 21.56 1.83
C ARG A 258 5.65 22.60 1.23
N ALA A 259 5.14 23.54 2.03
CA ALA A 259 4.31 24.64 1.56
C ALA A 259 5.08 25.56 0.61
N GLU A 260 6.34 25.92 0.93
CA GLU A 260 7.21 26.71 0.07
C GLU A 260 7.48 25.99 -1.27
N ARG A 261 7.79 24.69 -1.23
CA ARG A 261 8.01 23.87 -2.43
C ARG A 261 6.79 23.86 -3.34
N ALA A 262 5.61 23.64 -2.77
CA ALA A 262 4.37 23.63 -3.53
C ALA A 262 4.15 24.96 -4.26
N ARG A 263 4.31 26.09 -3.56
CA ARG A 263 4.20 27.44 -4.15
C ARG A 263 5.22 27.68 -5.24
N LEU A 264 6.48 27.26 -5.03
CA LEU A 264 7.54 27.36 -6.04
C LEU A 264 7.18 26.60 -7.34
N LEU A 265 6.46 25.49 -7.21
CA LEU A 265 6.01 24.66 -8.32
C LEU A 265 4.62 25.04 -8.87
N GLY A 266 4.02 26.16 -8.39
CA GLY A 266 2.78 26.71 -8.89
C GLY A 266 1.50 26.16 -8.27
N TYR A 267 1.60 25.55 -7.08
CA TYR A 267 0.47 25.05 -6.29
C TYR A 267 0.26 25.92 -5.05
N ASP A 268 -0.97 26.06 -4.58
CA ASP A 268 -1.28 26.87 -3.42
C ASP A 268 -0.81 26.19 -2.12
N THR A 269 -0.98 24.87 -2.02
CA THR A 269 -0.63 24.07 -0.85
C THR A 269 0.12 22.80 -1.23
N HIS A 270 0.75 22.15 -0.23
CA HIS A 270 1.39 20.85 -0.46
C HIS A 270 0.36 19.75 -0.78
N ALA A 271 -0.84 19.80 -0.19
CA ALA A 271 -1.92 18.86 -0.52
C ALA A 271 -2.35 18.99 -1.99
N ASP A 272 -2.49 20.23 -2.50
CA ASP A 272 -2.79 20.45 -3.93
C ASP A 272 -1.67 19.92 -4.82
N TYR A 273 -0.41 20.12 -4.43
CA TYR A 273 0.74 19.56 -5.14
C TYR A 273 0.69 18.03 -5.20
N VAL A 274 0.43 17.35 -4.09
CA VAL A 274 0.42 15.87 -4.06
C VAL A 274 -0.80 15.32 -4.79
N ILE A 275 -1.99 15.80 -4.44
CA ILE A 275 -3.27 15.23 -4.87
C ILE A 275 -3.59 15.52 -6.34
N ALA A 276 -2.94 16.51 -6.96
CA ALA A 276 -3.07 16.76 -8.40
C ALA A 276 -2.69 15.54 -9.29
N GLU A 277 -1.95 14.57 -8.77
CA GLU A 277 -1.60 13.32 -9.48
C GLU A 277 -2.45 12.14 -9.05
N GLU A 278 -3.21 12.29 -7.96
CA GLU A 278 -4.06 11.25 -7.40
C GLU A 278 -5.46 11.28 -8.05
N THR A 279 -6.26 10.25 -7.82
CA THR A 279 -7.61 10.16 -8.42
C THR A 279 -8.62 11.10 -7.77
N ALA A 280 -8.36 11.52 -6.53
CA ALA A 280 -9.13 12.57 -5.88
C ALA A 280 -9.04 13.91 -6.63
N GLY A 281 -7.93 14.16 -7.33
CA GLY A 281 -7.70 15.32 -8.20
C GLY A 281 -7.55 16.64 -7.48
N THR A 282 -8.18 16.84 -6.33
CA THR A 282 -8.11 18.05 -5.51
C THR A 282 -8.05 17.73 -4.01
N ALA A 283 -7.37 18.55 -3.24
CA ALA A 283 -7.33 18.43 -1.78
C ALA A 283 -8.74 18.54 -1.16
N GLU A 284 -9.61 19.35 -1.74
CA GLU A 284 -11.01 19.49 -1.28
C GLU A 284 -11.82 18.22 -1.49
N ALA A 285 -11.66 17.50 -2.60
CA ALA A 285 -12.36 16.23 -2.82
C ALA A 285 -11.92 15.15 -1.81
N ALA A 286 -10.62 15.09 -1.49
CA ALA A 286 -10.11 14.18 -0.46
C ALA A 286 -10.64 14.57 0.93
N ARG A 287 -10.65 15.86 1.26
CA ARG A 287 -11.21 16.39 2.50
C ARG A 287 -12.69 16.07 2.64
N GLN A 288 -13.47 16.31 1.59
CA GLN A 288 -14.91 16.06 1.58
C GLN A 288 -15.24 14.60 1.90
N LEU A 289 -14.52 13.63 1.30
CA LEU A 289 -14.69 12.21 1.63
C LEU A 289 -14.50 11.95 3.13
N LEU A 290 -13.45 12.48 3.74
CA LEU A 290 -13.19 12.26 5.16
C LEU A 290 -14.28 12.89 6.05
N PHE A 291 -14.74 14.07 5.69
CA PHE A 291 -15.80 14.79 6.41
C PHE A 291 -17.18 14.14 6.23
N ASP A 292 -17.45 13.52 5.08
CA ASP A 292 -18.70 12.77 4.85
C ASP A 292 -18.77 11.51 5.72
N LEU A 293 -17.63 10.86 6.00
CA LEU A 293 -17.55 9.66 6.82
C LEU A 293 -17.52 9.97 8.34
N ALA A 294 -16.99 11.11 8.75
CA ALA A 294 -16.70 11.44 10.15
C ALA A 294 -17.95 11.39 11.06
N PRO A 295 -19.14 11.94 10.72
CA PRO A 295 -20.30 11.91 11.59
C PRO A 295 -20.79 10.49 11.89
N ALA A 296 -20.82 9.63 10.87
CA ALA A 296 -21.25 8.25 11.02
C ALA A 296 -20.27 7.44 11.87
N ALA A 297 -18.96 7.61 11.63
CA ALA A 297 -17.91 6.97 12.41
C ALA A 297 -17.98 7.39 13.88
N ALA A 298 -18.09 8.69 14.17
CA ALA A 298 -18.19 9.22 15.54
C ALA A 298 -19.43 8.72 16.28
N ALA A 299 -20.59 8.66 15.61
CA ALA A 299 -21.83 8.16 16.21
C ALA A 299 -21.75 6.68 16.57
N ASN A 300 -21.14 5.86 15.70
CA ASN A 300 -20.92 4.44 15.96
C ASN A 300 -19.86 4.22 17.04
N ALA A 301 -18.75 4.99 17.03
CA ALA A 301 -17.75 4.95 18.09
C ALA A 301 -18.36 5.25 19.47
N ASP A 302 -19.26 6.24 19.57
CA ASP A 302 -19.95 6.54 20.83
C ASP A 302 -20.88 5.39 21.28
N ALA A 303 -21.56 4.72 20.35
CA ALA A 303 -22.38 3.55 20.65
C ALA A 303 -21.52 2.36 21.14
N GLU A 304 -20.38 2.10 20.49
CA GLU A 304 -19.41 1.07 20.89
C GLU A 304 -18.81 1.39 22.27
N ARG A 305 -18.45 2.65 22.54
CA ARG A 305 -17.94 3.11 23.82
C ARG A 305 -18.95 2.88 24.95
N LYS A 306 -20.22 3.19 24.73
CA LYS A 306 -21.31 2.93 25.69
C LYS A 306 -21.44 1.45 25.99
N LEU A 307 -21.47 0.60 24.95
CA LEU A 307 -21.57 -0.86 25.12
C LEU A 307 -20.38 -1.43 25.89
N ALA A 308 -19.16 -0.96 25.63
CA ALA A 308 -17.96 -1.35 26.36
C ALA A 308 -17.98 -0.84 27.80
N GLY A 309 -18.48 0.40 28.03
CA GLY A 309 -18.65 0.99 29.37
C GLY A 309 -19.70 0.26 30.22
N GLU A 310 -20.80 -0.21 29.63
CA GLU A 310 -21.80 -1.05 30.32
C GLU A 310 -21.18 -2.38 30.79
N LEU A 311 -20.30 -2.99 29.98
CA LEU A 311 -19.58 -4.21 30.38
C LEU A 311 -18.54 -3.95 31.47
N ALA A 312 -17.88 -2.79 31.43
CA ALA A 312 -16.86 -2.38 32.39
C ALA A 312 -17.46 -1.93 33.74
N ASP A 313 -18.75 -1.57 33.75
CA ASP A 313 -19.44 -0.94 34.90
C ASP A 313 -18.73 0.37 35.39
N THR A 314 -18.13 1.11 34.40
CA THR A 314 -17.43 2.37 34.68
C THR A 314 -17.33 3.22 33.41
N GLU A 315 -17.01 4.51 33.59
CA GLU A 315 -16.58 5.34 32.47
C GLU A 315 -15.20 4.87 31.95
N LEU A 316 -15.06 4.80 30.64
CA LEU A 316 -13.84 4.33 29.99
C LEU A 316 -12.87 5.49 29.74
N SER A 317 -11.62 5.28 30.10
CA SER A 317 -10.52 6.13 29.61
C SER A 317 -10.08 5.71 28.21
N ALA A 318 -9.32 6.55 27.53
CA ALA A 318 -8.69 6.20 26.26
C ALA A 318 -7.75 4.98 26.36
N ALA A 319 -7.17 4.74 27.53
CA ALA A 319 -6.36 3.56 27.80
C ALA A 319 -7.20 2.28 27.99
N ASP A 320 -8.41 2.39 28.48
CA ASP A 320 -9.25 1.25 28.84
C ASP A 320 -10.20 0.80 27.73
N TRP A 321 -10.65 1.72 26.88
CA TRP A 321 -11.62 1.42 25.83
C TRP A 321 -11.19 0.25 24.91
N PRO A 322 -9.98 0.19 24.37
CA PRO A 322 -9.57 -0.93 23.50
C PRO A 322 -9.66 -2.30 24.20
N TYR A 323 -9.33 -2.36 25.50
CA TYR A 323 -9.46 -3.58 26.30
C TYR A 323 -10.93 -4.02 26.44
N TRP A 324 -11.81 -3.12 26.85
CA TRP A 324 -13.21 -3.45 27.06
C TRP A 324 -13.94 -3.74 25.73
N GLN A 325 -13.56 -3.08 24.66
CA GLN A 325 -14.04 -3.41 23.32
C GLN A 325 -13.63 -4.84 22.91
N THR A 326 -12.40 -5.27 23.25
CA THR A 326 -11.98 -6.66 23.07
C THR A 326 -12.83 -7.62 23.89
N LYS A 327 -13.18 -7.28 25.14
CA LYS A 327 -14.06 -8.10 25.97
C LYS A 327 -15.50 -8.20 25.42
N VAL A 328 -16.03 -7.14 24.83
CA VAL A 328 -17.30 -7.21 24.09
C VAL A 328 -17.20 -8.14 22.91
N ARG A 329 -16.10 -8.04 22.14
CA ARG A 329 -15.85 -8.95 20.98
C ARG A 329 -15.78 -10.40 21.43
N GLU A 330 -15.04 -10.71 22.49
CA GLU A 330 -14.94 -12.06 23.06
C GLU A 330 -16.29 -12.61 23.52
N ARG A 331 -17.16 -11.77 24.10
CA ARG A 331 -18.48 -12.17 24.57
C ARG A 331 -19.48 -12.42 23.45
N ASP A 332 -19.53 -11.51 22.45
CA ASP A 332 -20.63 -11.44 21.48
C ASP A 332 -20.25 -11.97 20.08
N TYR A 333 -18.95 -11.99 19.77
CA TYR A 333 -18.41 -12.30 18.43
C TYR A 333 -17.24 -13.31 18.48
N SER A 334 -17.25 -14.20 19.49
CA SER A 334 -16.22 -15.21 19.63
C SER A 334 -16.21 -16.15 18.41
N LEU A 335 -15.06 -16.23 17.74
CA LEU A 335 -14.79 -17.16 16.65
C LEU A 335 -13.71 -18.14 17.11
N ASP A 336 -13.91 -19.43 16.84
CA ASP A 336 -12.85 -20.43 16.99
C ASP A 336 -11.98 -20.36 15.72
N GLU A 337 -10.86 -19.64 15.81
CA GLU A 337 -9.94 -19.45 14.70
C GLU A 337 -9.26 -20.78 14.29
N GLU A 338 -9.05 -21.70 15.22
CA GLU A 338 -8.47 -23.01 14.93
C GLU A 338 -9.47 -23.89 14.16
N GLU A 339 -10.76 -23.83 14.52
CA GLU A 339 -11.83 -24.51 13.79
C GLU A 339 -11.98 -23.90 12.38
N LEU A 340 -12.00 -22.59 12.26
CA LEU A 340 -12.12 -21.90 10.98
C LEU A 340 -10.97 -22.22 10.03
N ALA A 341 -9.73 -22.24 10.53
CA ALA A 341 -8.55 -22.54 9.72
C ALA A 341 -8.62 -23.91 9.05
N GLN A 342 -9.35 -24.90 9.63
CA GLN A 342 -9.52 -26.23 9.03
C GLN A 342 -10.22 -26.18 7.66
N TYR A 343 -10.93 -25.09 7.35
CA TYR A 343 -11.61 -24.90 6.06
C TYR A 343 -10.75 -24.16 5.03
N PHE A 344 -9.55 -23.70 5.42
CA PHE A 344 -8.72 -22.84 4.58
C PHE A 344 -7.29 -23.39 4.34
N PRO A 345 -7.12 -24.61 3.80
CA PRO A 345 -5.81 -25.09 3.36
C PRO A 345 -5.29 -24.18 2.21
N LEU A 346 -4.04 -23.73 2.30
CA LEU A 346 -3.44 -22.74 1.39
C LEU A 346 -3.66 -23.07 -0.10
N ARG A 347 -3.31 -24.30 -0.51
CA ARG A 347 -3.41 -24.69 -1.93
C ARG A 347 -4.85 -24.72 -2.41
N GLN A 348 -5.76 -25.16 -1.57
CA GLN A 348 -7.20 -25.20 -1.86
C GLN A 348 -7.76 -23.79 -1.99
N VAL A 349 -7.41 -22.86 -1.06
CA VAL A 349 -7.79 -21.45 -1.15
C VAL A 349 -7.24 -20.83 -2.44
N LEU A 350 -5.98 -21.11 -2.79
CA LEU A 350 -5.36 -20.54 -4.00
C LEU A 350 -6.03 -21.07 -5.28
N VAL A 351 -6.14 -22.37 -5.43
CA VAL A 351 -6.58 -22.98 -6.72
C VAL A 351 -8.10 -22.96 -6.85
N ASP A 352 -8.80 -23.46 -5.82
CA ASP A 352 -10.25 -23.62 -5.86
C ASP A 352 -10.99 -22.35 -5.38
N GLY A 353 -10.29 -21.41 -4.77
CA GLY A 353 -10.80 -20.09 -4.37
C GLY A 353 -10.37 -18.99 -5.33
N VAL A 354 -9.12 -18.54 -5.23
CA VAL A 354 -8.59 -17.36 -5.94
C VAL A 354 -8.60 -17.56 -7.46
N PHE A 355 -8.01 -18.66 -7.97
CA PHE A 355 -7.98 -18.92 -9.42
C PHE A 355 -9.36 -19.22 -9.96
N HIS A 356 -10.20 -19.91 -9.19
CA HIS A 356 -11.60 -20.16 -9.56
C HIS A 356 -12.40 -18.85 -9.68
N ALA A 357 -12.25 -17.91 -8.73
CA ALA A 357 -12.89 -16.61 -8.79
C ALA A 357 -12.49 -15.84 -10.05
N ALA A 358 -11.20 -15.81 -10.36
CA ALA A 358 -10.68 -15.18 -11.58
C ALA A 358 -11.21 -15.87 -12.86
N HIS A 359 -11.30 -17.20 -12.86
CA HIS A 359 -11.93 -17.93 -13.96
C HIS A 359 -13.41 -17.55 -14.10
N LEU A 360 -14.15 -17.53 -13.01
CA LEU A 360 -15.58 -17.20 -13.01
C LEU A 360 -15.84 -15.77 -13.55
N LEU A 361 -15.04 -14.80 -13.10
CA LEU A 361 -15.21 -13.38 -13.42
C LEU A 361 -14.66 -13.02 -14.81
N TYR A 362 -13.43 -13.45 -15.11
CA TYR A 362 -12.68 -12.95 -16.28
C TYR A 362 -12.47 -13.99 -17.38
N GLY A 363 -12.79 -15.25 -17.13
CA GLY A 363 -12.58 -16.34 -18.09
C GLY A 363 -11.16 -16.84 -18.18
N ILE A 364 -10.24 -16.31 -17.42
CA ILE A 364 -8.83 -16.72 -17.45
C ILE A 364 -8.64 -18.10 -16.80
N THR A 365 -7.59 -18.80 -17.23
CA THR A 365 -7.16 -20.07 -16.65
C THR A 365 -5.72 -19.91 -16.16
N VAL A 366 -5.41 -20.48 -14.99
CA VAL A 366 -4.08 -20.44 -14.39
C VAL A 366 -3.53 -21.86 -14.36
N GLU A 367 -2.47 -22.13 -15.13
CA GLU A 367 -1.90 -23.45 -15.28
C GLU A 367 -0.47 -23.54 -14.71
N PRO A 368 -0.12 -24.62 -13.98
CA PRO A 368 1.22 -24.74 -13.42
C PRO A 368 2.28 -24.96 -14.51
N ARG A 369 3.45 -24.35 -14.34
CA ARG A 369 4.61 -24.46 -15.23
C ARG A 369 5.80 -25.10 -14.51
N PRO A 370 5.76 -26.43 -14.25
CA PRO A 370 6.83 -27.15 -13.55
C PRO A 370 8.16 -27.20 -14.33
N ASP A 371 8.15 -26.84 -15.60
CA ASP A 371 9.32 -26.69 -16.48
C ASP A 371 10.06 -25.38 -16.23
N LEU A 372 9.43 -24.39 -15.62
CA LEU A 372 10.01 -23.10 -15.24
C LEU A 372 10.34 -23.07 -13.74
N HIS A 373 11.27 -22.21 -13.35
CA HIS A 373 11.75 -22.17 -11.97
C HIS A 373 11.66 -20.76 -11.41
N GLY A 374 11.20 -20.66 -10.16
CA GLY A 374 11.28 -19.45 -9.37
C GLY A 374 12.70 -19.19 -8.84
N TYR A 375 12.86 -18.08 -8.14
CA TYR A 375 14.13 -17.60 -7.59
C TYR A 375 14.54 -18.30 -6.29
N ALA A 376 13.61 -18.97 -5.60
CA ALA A 376 13.85 -19.71 -4.36
C ALA A 376 13.03 -21.01 -4.32
N GLU A 377 13.39 -21.91 -3.39
CA GLU A 377 12.62 -23.12 -3.14
C GLU A 377 11.22 -22.79 -2.61
N GLY A 378 10.20 -23.42 -3.18
CA GLY A 378 8.79 -23.18 -2.82
C GLY A 378 8.16 -21.99 -3.53
N VAL A 379 8.83 -21.41 -4.54
CA VAL A 379 8.25 -20.43 -5.45
C VAL A 379 7.74 -21.16 -6.68
N ASP A 380 6.40 -21.25 -6.81
CA ASP A 380 5.75 -21.87 -7.95
C ASP A 380 5.58 -20.88 -9.10
N VAL A 381 5.65 -21.38 -10.35
CA VAL A 381 5.42 -20.62 -11.57
C VAL A 381 4.16 -21.10 -12.25
N TRP A 382 3.30 -20.16 -12.63
CA TRP A 382 2.03 -20.42 -13.29
C TRP A 382 1.93 -19.57 -14.55
N GLU A 383 1.33 -20.14 -15.62
CA GLU A 383 0.96 -19.42 -16.81
C GLU A 383 -0.51 -19.01 -16.76
N VAL A 384 -0.78 -17.77 -17.08
CA VAL A 384 -2.14 -17.23 -17.12
C VAL A 384 -2.57 -17.16 -18.58
N LEU A 385 -3.64 -17.85 -18.89
CA LEU A 385 -4.22 -17.96 -20.22
C LEU A 385 -5.57 -17.24 -20.29
N ASP A 386 -5.83 -16.57 -21.40
CA ASP A 386 -7.14 -15.98 -21.67
C ASP A 386 -8.18 -17.06 -22.07
N HIS A 387 -9.43 -16.66 -22.17
CA HIS A 387 -10.55 -17.52 -22.53
C HIS A 387 -10.40 -18.25 -23.89
N ASP A 388 -9.60 -17.70 -24.80
CA ASP A 388 -9.27 -18.27 -26.09
C ASP A 388 -7.99 -19.12 -26.10
N GLY A 389 -7.34 -19.26 -24.94
CA GLY A 389 -6.07 -19.97 -24.76
C GLY A 389 -4.82 -19.13 -25.07
N ALA A 390 -4.96 -17.85 -25.38
CA ALA A 390 -3.81 -16.96 -25.57
C ALA A 390 -3.11 -16.71 -24.24
N GLY A 391 -1.77 -16.74 -24.23
CA GLY A 391 -0.99 -16.45 -23.02
C GLY A 391 -1.06 -14.97 -22.67
N LEU A 392 -1.43 -14.66 -21.42
CA LEU A 392 -1.45 -13.31 -20.86
C LEU A 392 -0.15 -12.96 -20.16
N GLY A 393 0.49 -13.92 -19.51
CA GLY A 393 1.73 -13.71 -18.77
C GLY A 393 2.02 -14.84 -17.79
N LEU A 394 3.00 -14.61 -16.92
CA LEU A 394 3.32 -15.53 -15.82
C LEU A 394 3.04 -14.88 -14.47
N ILE A 395 2.64 -15.71 -13.52
CA ILE A 395 2.62 -15.35 -12.10
C ILE A 395 3.50 -16.32 -11.31
N LEU A 396 4.36 -15.76 -10.47
CA LEU A 396 5.13 -16.48 -9.45
C LEU A 396 4.40 -16.34 -8.13
N THR A 397 4.22 -17.44 -7.42
CA THR A 397 3.62 -17.43 -6.07
C THR A 397 4.67 -17.79 -5.04
N ASP A 398 4.99 -16.85 -4.17
CA ASP A 398 6.00 -16.96 -3.11
C ASP A 398 5.34 -16.75 -1.74
N TYR A 399 4.75 -17.81 -1.19
CA TYR A 399 3.96 -17.70 0.04
C TYR A 399 4.67 -18.22 1.28
N ARG A 400 5.78 -18.98 1.12
CA ARG A 400 6.50 -19.54 2.25
C ARG A 400 7.37 -18.51 2.96
N ALA A 401 7.19 -18.37 4.28
CA ALA A 401 8.08 -17.58 5.13
C ALA A 401 9.49 -18.18 5.17
N ARG A 402 10.53 -17.33 5.12
CA ARG A 402 11.93 -17.70 5.27
C ARG A 402 12.76 -16.54 5.83
N PRO A 403 13.92 -16.78 6.47
CA PRO A 403 14.72 -15.73 7.12
C PRO A 403 15.24 -14.65 6.15
N SER A 404 15.44 -14.99 4.88
CA SER A 404 15.91 -14.09 3.82
C SER A 404 14.80 -13.22 3.21
N LYS A 405 13.55 -13.38 3.64
CA LYS A 405 12.37 -12.73 3.09
C LYS A 405 11.80 -11.70 4.04
N ARG A 406 11.47 -10.52 3.54
CA ARG A 406 10.79 -9.48 4.30
C ARG A 406 9.38 -9.93 4.71
N GLY A 407 8.92 -9.52 5.89
CA GLY A 407 7.54 -9.73 6.33
C GLY A 407 6.52 -8.90 5.53
N GLY A 408 5.26 -9.28 5.65
CA GLY A 408 4.15 -8.66 4.93
C GLY A 408 3.75 -9.42 3.68
N ALA A 409 2.90 -8.79 2.87
CA ALA A 409 2.44 -9.29 1.59
C ALA A 409 2.54 -8.18 0.53
N TRP A 410 2.78 -8.51 -0.71
CA TRP A 410 2.81 -7.57 -1.83
C TRP A 410 2.82 -8.28 -3.18
N MET A 411 2.40 -7.55 -4.20
CA MET A 411 2.63 -7.88 -5.60
C MET A 411 3.76 -7.02 -6.18
N SER A 412 4.56 -7.59 -7.08
CA SER A 412 5.55 -6.87 -7.88
C SER A 412 5.70 -7.51 -9.26
N SER A 413 6.56 -6.94 -10.13
CA SER A 413 6.82 -7.46 -11.47
C SER A 413 8.31 -7.62 -11.75
N PHE A 414 8.67 -8.72 -12.40
CA PHE A 414 9.99 -8.89 -13.04
C PHE A 414 10.01 -8.35 -14.46
N VAL A 415 8.86 -8.42 -15.16
CA VAL A 415 8.67 -7.89 -16.51
C VAL A 415 7.34 -7.14 -16.55
N GLY A 416 7.37 -5.87 -16.90
CA GLY A 416 6.16 -5.04 -17.08
C GLY A 416 5.51 -5.28 -18.44
N GLN A 417 4.18 -5.14 -18.52
CA GLN A 417 3.45 -5.17 -19.78
C GLN A 417 3.81 -3.96 -20.67
N SER A 418 3.96 -4.18 -21.98
CA SER A 418 4.15 -3.10 -22.94
C SER A 418 3.69 -3.52 -24.34
N GLY A 419 2.65 -2.88 -24.86
CA GLY A 419 2.25 -3.05 -26.26
C GLY A 419 3.28 -2.47 -27.25
N LEU A 420 3.98 -1.39 -26.85
CA LEU A 420 5.04 -0.77 -27.67
C LEU A 420 6.23 -1.69 -27.91
N GLN A 421 6.51 -2.61 -27.01
CA GLN A 421 7.64 -3.54 -27.04
C GLN A 421 7.20 -5.00 -27.20
N ASP A 422 5.89 -5.24 -27.41
CA ASP A 422 5.28 -6.59 -27.49
C ASP A 422 5.65 -7.49 -26.30
N ARG A 423 5.67 -6.90 -25.08
CA ARG A 423 5.99 -7.62 -23.84
C ARG A 423 4.74 -7.97 -23.06
N ARG A 424 4.69 -9.22 -22.57
CA ARG A 424 3.71 -9.72 -21.63
C ARG A 424 4.30 -9.71 -20.22
N PRO A 425 3.48 -9.51 -19.18
CA PRO A 425 3.98 -9.34 -17.82
C PRO A 425 4.44 -10.66 -17.18
N VAL A 426 5.43 -10.55 -16.29
CA VAL A 426 5.81 -11.58 -15.33
C VAL A 426 5.69 -10.95 -13.96
N VAL A 427 4.66 -11.33 -13.22
CA VAL A 427 4.36 -10.80 -11.90
C VAL A 427 4.71 -11.79 -10.80
N VAL A 428 4.90 -11.31 -9.59
CA VAL A 428 5.10 -12.13 -8.40
C VAL A 428 4.16 -11.70 -7.28
N ASN A 429 3.47 -12.65 -6.68
CA ASN A 429 2.73 -12.49 -5.44
C ASN A 429 3.54 -13.05 -4.27
N VAL A 430 3.69 -12.25 -3.25
CA VAL A 430 4.50 -12.59 -2.07
C VAL A 430 3.66 -12.50 -0.81
N MET A 431 3.75 -13.54 0.04
CA MET A 431 3.24 -13.54 1.41
C MET A 431 4.25 -14.23 2.33
N SER A 432 4.09 -14.11 3.63
CA SER A 432 4.96 -14.76 4.62
C SER A 432 4.16 -15.71 5.50
N ILE A 433 3.77 -16.87 4.95
CA ILE A 433 2.99 -17.91 5.63
C ILE A 433 3.95 -18.93 6.25
N THR A 434 3.80 -19.19 7.55
CA THR A 434 4.57 -20.23 8.25
C THR A 434 4.10 -21.61 7.79
N HIS A 435 5.01 -22.43 7.30
CA HIS A 435 4.73 -23.80 6.92
C HIS A 435 5.00 -24.74 8.10
N PRO A 436 4.13 -25.72 8.36
CA PRO A 436 4.35 -26.73 9.37
C PRO A 436 5.64 -27.52 9.14
N VAL A 437 6.34 -27.86 10.24
CA VAL A 437 7.64 -28.56 10.19
C VAL A 437 7.50 -29.98 9.68
N ASP A 438 6.33 -30.61 9.89
CA ASP A 438 6.03 -31.96 9.43
C ASP A 438 5.69 -32.04 7.93
N GLY A 439 5.66 -30.91 7.23
CA GLY A 439 5.36 -30.81 5.81
C GLY A 439 3.88 -30.89 5.46
N SER A 440 2.98 -30.81 6.44
CA SER A 440 1.55 -30.72 6.19
C SER A 440 1.19 -29.39 5.51
N GLU A 441 0.02 -29.36 4.88
CA GLU A 441 -0.51 -28.16 4.22
C GLU A 441 -0.74 -27.03 5.24
N PRO A 442 -0.25 -25.80 5.00
CA PRO A 442 -0.56 -24.66 5.85
C PRO A 442 -2.06 -24.35 5.85
N LEU A 443 -2.61 -24.16 7.04
CA LEU A 443 -3.98 -23.70 7.23
C LEU A 443 -3.98 -22.18 7.45
N LEU A 444 -4.80 -21.46 6.70
CA LEU A 444 -4.82 -20.01 6.71
C LEU A 444 -5.80 -19.46 7.74
N THR A 445 -5.47 -18.33 8.33
CA THR A 445 -6.44 -17.51 9.06
C THR A 445 -7.38 -16.78 8.08
N VAL A 446 -8.50 -16.27 8.58
CA VAL A 446 -9.44 -15.43 7.79
C VAL A 446 -8.72 -14.23 7.17
N ASP A 447 -7.81 -13.60 7.91
CA ASP A 447 -7.00 -12.47 7.43
C ASP A 447 -6.06 -12.88 6.29
N GLN A 448 -5.37 -14.01 6.42
CA GLN A 448 -4.49 -14.55 5.38
C GLN A 448 -5.26 -14.93 4.10
N VAL A 449 -6.49 -15.46 4.23
CA VAL A 449 -7.37 -15.71 3.07
C VAL A 449 -7.70 -14.40 2.37
N THR A 450 -8.12 -13.37 3.12
CA THR A 450 -8.40 -12.03 2.57
C THR A 450 -7.17 -11.46 1.87
N THR A 451 -6.00 -11.50 2.50
CA THR A 451 -4.73 -11.03 1.94
C THR A 451 -4.37 -11.75 0.64
N LEU A 452 -4.60 -13.06 0.56
CA LEU A 452 -4.32 -13.84 -0.66
C LEU A 452 -5.18 -13.37 -1.85
N PHE A 453 -6.45 -13.08 -1.60
CA PHE A 453 -7.32 -12.47 -2.62
C PHE A 453 -6.88 -11.05 -2.97
N HIS A 454 -6.50 -10.25 -1.98
CA HIS A 454 -5.99 -8.89 -2.16
C HIS A 454 -4.78 -8.86 -3.12
N GLU A 455 -3.72 -9.60 -2.79
CA GLU A 455 -2.50 -9.63 -3.59
C GLU A 455 -2.75 -10.16 -5.01
N PHE A 456 -3.66 -11.10 -5.15
CA PHE A 456 -4.05 -11.57 -6.47
C PHE A 456 -4.85 -10.52 -7.25
N GLY A 457 -5.57 -9.63 -6.59
CA GLY A 457 -6.20 -8.47 -7.22
C GLY A 457 -5.18 -7.52 -7.86
N HIS A 458 -4.07 -7.25 -7.18
CA HIS A 458 -2.92 -6.55 -7.79
C HIS A 458 -2.30 -7.34 -8.96
N ALA A 459 -2.17 -8.66 -8.82
CA ALA A 459 -1.66 -9.50 -9.92
C ALA A 459 -2.55 -9.44 -11.14
N LEU A 460 -3.88 -9.47 -10.98
CA LEU A 460 -4.83 -9.29 -12.07
C LEU A 460 -4.68 -7.93 -12.75
N HIS A 461 -4.47 -6.86 -11.97
CA HIS A 461 -4.21 -5.53 -12.52
C HIS A 461 -2.94 -5.48 -13.38
N GLY A 462 -1.87 -6.20 -12.98
CA GLY A 462 -0.66 -6.33 -13.77
C GLY A 462 -0.82 -7.21 -15.00
N LEU A 463 -1.44 -8.39 -14.83
CA LEU A 463 -1.58 -9.43 -15.87
C LEU A 463 -2.57 -9.06 -16.97
N LEU A 464 -3.67 -8.39 -16.62
CA LEU A 464 -4.73 -8.00 -17.55
C LEU A 464 -4.51 -6.61 -18.16
N SER A 465 -3.42 -5.93 -17.82
CA SER A 465 -3.05 -4.66 -18.43
C SER A 465 -2.87 -4.82 -19.95
N GLU A 466 -3.47 -3.91 -20.73
CA GLU A 466 -3.46 -3.93 -22.19
C GLU A 466 -3.28 -2.50 -22.72
N VAL A 467 -2.15 -1.88 -22.36
CA VAL A 467 -1.78 -0.54 -22.79
C VAL A 467 -0.59 -0.58 -23.73
N ARG A 468 -0.46 0.44 -24.56
CA ARG A 468 0.65 0.57 -25.49
C ARG A 468 1.95 0.90 -24.78
N TYR A 469 1.91 1.85 -23.82
CA TYR A 469 3.09 2.44 -23.24
C TYR A 469 3.39 1.90 -21.83
N PRO A 470 4.63 1.45 -21.56
CA PRO A 470 4.99 0.84 -20.26
C PRO A 470 4.82 1.80 -19.07
N THR A 471 5.01 3.11 -19.29
CA THR A 471 4.76 4.12 -18.24
C THR A 471 3.33 4.08 -17.68
N LEU A 472 2.35 3.63 -18.47
CA LEU A 472 0.94 3.60 -18.11
C LEU A 472 0.46 2.19 -17.68
N ALA A 473 1.34 1.17 -17.67
CA ALA A 473 0.94 -0.23 -17.54
C ALA A 473 0.61 -0.65 -16.10
N GLY A 474 -0.39 -1.49 -15.98
CA GLY A 474 -0.71 -2.24 -14.77
C GLY A 474 -0.86 -1.37 -13.54
N THR A 475 -0.07 -1.68 -12.52
CA THR A 475 -0.07 -0.99 -11.22
C THR A 475 0.68 0.35 -11.20
N ASN A 476 1.14 0.87 -12.35
CA ASN A 476 1.72 2.22 -12.48
C ASN A 476 0.64 3.32 -12.43
N VAL A 477 -0.17 3.28 -11.40
CA VAL A 477 -1.32 4.16 -11.17
C VAL A 477 -1.15 4.91 -9.85
N PRO A 478 -1.94 5.97 -9.57
CA PRO A 478 -1.93 6.67 -8.30
C PRO A 478 -2.22 5.76 -7.10
N ARG A 479 -1.74 6.19 -5.94
CA ARG A 479 -1.87 5.46 -4.66
C ARG A 479 -3.33 5.25 -4.26
N ASP A 480 -4.19 6.23 -4.47
CA ASP A 480 -5.62 6.16 -4.14
C ASP A 480 -6.46 5.40 -5.18
N TRP A 481 -5.80 4.79 -6.18
CA TRP A 481 -6.40 3.89 -7.15
C TRP A 481 -5.82 2.48 -7.11
N VAL A 482 -4.54 2.35 -6.82
CA VAL A 482 -3.84 1.05 -6.90
C VAL A 482 -4.49 -0.03 -6.04
N GLU A 483 -5.06 0.37 -4.89
CA GLU A 483 -5.75 -0.53 -3.96
C GLU A 483 -7.19 -0.86 -4.39
N PHE A 484 -7.78 -0.17 -5.35
CA PHE A 484 -9.15 -0.44 -5.77
C PHE A 484 -9.31 -1.85 -6.36
N PRO A 485 -8.47 -2.31 -7.32
CA PRO A 485 -8.54 -3.68 -7.83
C PRO A 485 -8.22 -4.77 -6.80
N SER A 486 -7.36 -4.50 -5.83
CA SER A 486 -7.01 -5.46 -4.78
C SER A 486 -8.11 -5.57 -3.73
N GLN A 487 -8.60 -4.45 -3.22
CA GLN A 487 -9.67 -4.41 -2.22
C GLN A 487 -10.99 -4.97 -2.75
N ILE A 488 -11.37 -4.67 -4.00
CA ILE A 488 -12.57 -5.26 -4.58
C ILE A 488 -12.44 -6.78 -4.71
N ASN A 489 -11.22 -7.28 -4.94
CA ASN A 489 -10.97 -8.71 -5.05
C ASN A 489 -11.09 -9.45 -3.70
N GLU A 490 -10.83 -8.79 -2.57
CA GLU A 490 -11.03 -9.35 -1.22
C GLU A 490 -12.48 -9.77 -0.96
N ASN A 491 -13.45 -9.06 -1.54
CA ASN A 491 -14.85 -9.35 -1.30
C ASN A 491 -15.26 -10.74 -1.82
N TRP A 492 -14.59 -11.23 -2.85
CA TRP A 492 -14.86 -12.56 -3.40
C TRP A 492 -14.47 -13.69 -2.46
N ALA A 493 -13.56 -13.44 -1.50
CA ALA A 493 -13.12 -14.46 -0.54
C ALA A 493 -14.29 -15.10 0.22
N PHE A 494 -15.31 -14.29 0.58
CA PHE A 494 -16.43 -14.77 1.40
C PHE A 494 -17.78 -14.74 0.65
N GLU A 495 -17.78 -14.50 -0.66
CA GLU A 495 -19.00 -14.63 -1.46
C GLU A 495 -19.42 -16.10 -1.60
N PRO A 496 -20.70 -16.45 -1.36
CA PRO A 496 -21.18 -17.82 -1.37
C PRO A 496 -20.89 -18.59 -2.67
N ALA A 497 -20.83 -17.90 -3.81
CA ALA A 497 -20.51 -18.51 -5.10
C ALA A 497 -19.05 -19.06 -5.14
N ILE A 498 -18.14 -18.45 -4.38
CA ILE A 498 -16.73 -18.82 -4.33
C ILE A 498 -16.45 -19.74 -3.13
N THR A 499 -16.94 -19.40 -1.93
CA THR A 499 -16.68 -20.17 -0.71
C THR A 499 -17.15 -21.61 -0.80
N ARG A 500 -18.27 -21.88 -1.45
CA ARG A 500 -18.77 -23.26 -1.68
C ARG A 500 -17.78 -24.12 -2.45
N ASN A 501 -16.92 -23.53 -3.27
CA ASN A 501 -15.94 -24.26 -4.04
C ASN A 501 -14.71 -24.60 -3.22
N TYR A 502 -14.19 -23.67 -2.45
CA TYR A 502 -12.90 -23.83 -1.79
C TYR A 502 -12.97 -24.05 -0.26
N ALA A 503 -13.96 -23.48 0.44
CA ALA A 503 -13.98 -23.56 1.91
C ALA A 503 -14.49 -24.93 2.37
N ARG A 504 -13.61 -25.93 2.35
CA ARG A 504 -13.87 -27.32 2.71
C ARG A 504 -12.92 -27.77 3.80
N HIS A 505 -13.46 -28.44 4.79
CA HIS A 505 -12.69 -28.96 5.92
C HIS A 505 -11.60 -29.95 5.44
N VAL A 506 -10.38 -29.74 5.90
CA VAL A 506 -9.17 -30.44 5.43
C VAL A 506 -9.24 -31.96 5.61
N GLU A 507 -9.93 -32.47 6.64
CA GLU A 507 -10.05 -33.89 6.91
C GLU A 507 -11.35 -34.49 6.34
N THR A 508 -12.50 -33.81 6.48
CA THR A 508 -13.81 -34.36 6.13
C THR A 508 -14.25 -34.05 4.72
N GLY A 509 -13.72 -32.95 4.11
CA GLY A 509 -14.14 -32.44 2.83
C GLY A 509 -15.51 -31.76 2.86
N GLU A 510 -16.14 -31.60 4.02
CA GLU A 510 -17.41 -30.89 4.18
C GLU A 510 -17.23 -29.41 3.97
N THR A 511 -18.21 -28.77 3.35
CA THR A 511 -18.21 -27.32 3.15
C THR A 511 -18.40 -26.59 4.48
N ILE A 512 -17.78 -25.41 4.61
CA ILE A 512 -17.95 -24.56 5.79
C ILE A 512 -19.45 -24.29 6.06
N PRO A 513 -19.91 -24.43 7.32
CA PRO A 513 -21.28 -24.12 7.70
C PRO A 513 -21.62 -22.63 7.43
N PRO A 514 -22.81 -22.33 6.90
CA PRO A 514 -23.24 -20.94 6.68
C PRO A 514 -23.17 -20.09 7.94
N GLU A 515 -23.48 -20.66 9.10
CA GLU A 515 -23.47 -19.99 10.40
C GLU A 515 -22.07 -19.50 10.79
N LEU A 516 -21.02 -20.23 10.42
CA LEU A 516 -19.63 -19.81 10.65
C LEU A 516 -19.25 -18.64 9.71
N LEU A 517 -19.71 -18.65 8.46
CA LEU A 517 -19.51 -17.52 7.55
C LEU A 517 -20.22 -16.26 8.02
N ASP A 518 -21.48 -16.40 8.47
CA ASP A 518 -22.26 -15.27 9.01
C ASP A 518 -21.57 -14.70 10.26
N ALA A 519 -21.01 -15.55 11.12
CA ALA A 519 -20.25 -15.13 12.30
C ALA A 519 -18.96 -14.38 11.91
N VAL A 520 -18.24 -14.82 10.88
CA VAL A 520 -17.04 -14.11 10.35
C VAL A 520 -17.44 -12.71 9.87
N VAL A 521 -18.52 -12.59 9.09
CA VAL A 521 -19.00 -11.29 8.59
C VAL A 521 -19.40 -10.37 9.74
N ALA A 522 -20.14 -10.87 10.74
CA ALA A 522 -20.57 -10.10 11.91
C ALA A 522 -19.37 -9.62 12.74
N ALA A 523 -18.38 -10.48 12.97
CA ALA A 523 -17.16 -10.13 13.71
C ALA A 523 -16.33 -9.04 13.00
N ARG A 524 -16.34 -8.99 11.67
CA ARG A 524 -15.67 -7.95 10.88
C ARG A 524 -16.35 -6.57 10.98
N GLN A 525 -17.64 -6.52 11.23
CA GLN A 525 -18.39 -5.26 11.37
C GLN A 525 -18.29 -4.68 12.80
N PHE A 526 -17.97 -5.48 13.79
CA PHE A 526 -17.82 -5.00 15.15
C PHE A 526 -16.55 -4.17 15.35
N GLY A 527 -16.67 -3.04 16.05
CA GLY A 527 -15.54 -2.15 16.34
C GLY A 527 -15.18 -1.19 15.19
N GLN A 528 -16.00 -1.13 14.14
CA GLN A 528 -15.74 -0.26 12.99
C GLN A 528 -15.93 1.23 13.31
N GLY A 529 -16.75 1.58 14.30
CA GLY A 529 -16.87 2.96 14.78
C GLY A 529 -15.54 3.48 15.32
N PHE A 530 -14.92 2.74 16.24
CA PHE A 530 -13.62 3.05 16.79
C PHE A 530 -12.52 3.06 15.71
N ALA A 531 -12.37 1.95 14.99
CA ALA A 531 -11.31 1.79 13.99
C ALA A 531 -11.37 2.83 12.86
N THR A 532 -12.59 3.17 12.40
CA THR A 532 -12.78 4.21 11.37
C THR A 532 -12.46 5.59 11.92
N SER A 533 -12.89 5.91 13.15
CA SER A 533 -12.65 7.22 13.76
C SER A 533 -11.17 7.47 14.05
N GLU A 534 -10.43 6.49 14.59
CA GLU A 534 -8.98 6.65 14.82
C GLU A 534 -8.20 6.87 13.51
N TYR A 535 -8.62 6.17 12.43
CA TYR A 535 -8.03 6.33 11.11
C TYR A 535 -8.37 7.69 10.50
N LEU A 536 -9.65 8.09 10.51
CA LEU A 536 -10.12 9.40 10.02
C LEU A 536 -9.39 10.53 10.72
N ALA A 537 -9.23 10.45 12.05
CA ALA A 537 -8.52 11.46 12.81
C ALA A 537 -7.08 11.64 12.30
N ALA A 538 -6.35 10.55 12.02
CA ALA A 538 -5.02 10.61 11.44
C ALA A 538 -5.02 11.19 10.00
N ALA A 539 -5.96 10.78 9.14
CA ALA A 539 -6.05 11.28 7.77
C ALA A 539 -6.42 12.77 7.70
N ILE A 540 -7.30 13.23 8.60
CA ILE A 540 -7.67 14.64 8.72
C ILE A 540 -6.48 15.47 9.21
N ILE A 541 -5.72 15.00 10.19
CA ILE A 541 -4.48 15.66 10.64
C ILE A 541 -3.48 15.76 9.49
N ASP A 542 -3.29 14.71 8.70
CA ASP A 542 -2.41 14.74 7.52
C ASP A 542 -2.82 15.83 6.53
N LEU A 543 -4.09 15.84 6.11
CA LEU A 543 -4.57 16.84 5.16
C LEU A 543 -4.53 18.26 5.74
N ALA A 544 -4.86 18.44 7.02
CA ALA A 544 -4.82 19.74 7.68
C ALA A 544 -3.42 20.34 7.65
N TRP A 545 -2.37 19.58 8.02
CA TRP A 545 -0.98 20.03 7.95
C TRP A 545 -0.56 20.43 6.54
N HIS A 546 -0.97 19.67 5.55
CA HIS A 546 -0.50 19.82 4.17
C HIS A 546 -1.37 20.74 3.31
N SER A 547 -2.50 21.19 3.85
CA SER A 547 -3.35 22.22 3.25
C SER A 547 -3.00 23.64 3.71
N LEU A 548 -1.97 23.81 4.54
CA LEU A 548 -1.48 25.12 4.96
C LEU A 548 -0.72 25.81 3.82
N THR A 549 -1.04 27.10 3.62
CA THR A 549 -0.19 28.01 2.84
C THR A 549 1.11 28.29 3.59
N PRO A 550 2.20 28.80 2.94
CA PRO A 550 3.42 29.18 3.65
C PRO A 550 3.18 30.16 4.80
N GLU A 551 2.29 31.14 4.62
CA GLU A 551 1.97 32.16 5.62
C GLU A 551 1.20 31.57 6.84
N GLU A 552 0.37 30.55 6.62
CA GLU A 552 -0.34 29.83 7.68
C GLU A 552 0.60 28.88 8.42
N ALA A 553 1.46 28.16 7.71
CA ALA A 553 2.46 27.27 8.27
C ALA A 553 3.43 28.00 9.24
N ASP A 554 3.78 29.26 8.91
CA ASP A 554 4.63 30.09 9.76
C ASP A 554 3.96 30.53 11.08
N ARG A 555 2.62 30.50 11.14
CA ARG A 555 1.86 30.92 12.32
C ARG A 555 1.65 29.78 13.31
N VAL A 556 1.81 28.53 12.89
CA VAL A 556 1.60 27.38 13.79
C VAL A 556 2.75 27.30 14.78
N THR A 557 2.39 27.38 16.08
CA THR A 557 3.33 27.31 17.20
C THR A 557 3.07 26.16 18.17
N SER A 558 1.86 25.58 18.14
CA SER A 558 1.45 24.46 18.98
C SER A 558 0.89 23.33 18.12
N ILE A 559 1.55 22.20 18.14
CA ILE A 559 1.11 20.99 17.39
C ILE A 559 -0.19 20.44 17.97
N SER A 560 -0.29 20.39 19.30
CA SER A 560 -1.48 19.88 19.99
C SER A 560 -2.73 20.71 19.70
N ASP A 561 -2.60 22.06 19.75
CA ASP A 561 -3.74 22.94 19.48
C ASP A 561 -4.17 22.85 18.01
N PHE A 562 -3.20 22.67 17.11
CA PHE A 562 -3.46 22.48 15.69
C PHE A 562 -4.23 21.17 15.44
N GLU A 563 -3.77 20.04 15.99
CA GLU A 563 -4.48 18.77 15.90
C GLU A 563 -5.90 18.86 16.45
N THR A 564 -6.06 19.45 17.64
CA THR A 564 -7.37 19.62 18.29
C THR A 564 -8.31 20.41 17.39
N SER A 565 -7.85 21.55 16.84
CA SER A 565 -8.67 22.39 15.98
C SER A 565 -9.10 21.65 14.70
N ALA A 566 -8.21 20.88 14.09
CA ALA A 566 -8.52 20.09 12.87
C ALA A 566 -9.56 18.99 13.15
N LEU A 567 -9.47 18.32 14.30
CA LEU A 567 -10.40 17.26 14.68
C LEU A 567 -11.76 17.82 15.12
N GLU A 568 -11.79 19.00 15.78
CA GLU A 568 -13.03 19.71 16.14
C GLU A 568 -13.79 20.15 14.88
N GLU A 569 -13.10 20.67 13.89
CA GLU A 569 -13.70 21.06 12.62
C GLU A 569 -14.40 19.87 11.92
N ALA A 570 -13.80 18.69 12.00
CA ALA A 570 -14.36 17.46 11.44
C ALA A 570 -15.41 16.78 12.34
N GLY A 571 -15.62 17.26 13.56
CA GLY A 571 -16.59 16.69 14.51
C GLY A 571 -16.18 15.33 15.10
N ILE A 572 -14.87 15.00 15.11
CA ILE A 572 -14.36 13.73 15.67
C ILE A 572 -13.33 13.92 16.79
N ASN A 573 -13.31 15.09 17.42
CA ASN A 573 -12.47 15.31 18.59
C ASN A 573 -13.14 14.68 19.82
N VAL A 574 -12.83 13.40 20.08
CA VAL A 574 -13.31 12.61 21.21
C VAL A 574 -12.15 12.36 22.16
N GLU A 575 -12.29 12.76 23.42
CA GLU A 575 -11.21 12.69 24.43
C GLU A 575 -10.72 11.25 24.64
N GLU A 576 -11.63 10.28 24.62
CA GLU A 576 -11.33 8.86 24.84
C GLU A 576 -10.86 8.13 23.56
N LEU A 577 -10.83 8.83 22.42
CA LEU A 577 -10.42 8.25 21.14
C LEU A 577 -9.25 9.04 20.55
N ALA A 578 -8.04 8.54 20.75
CA ALA A 578 -6.86 9.15 20.12
C ALA A 578 -6.80 8.86 18.63
N PRO A 579 -6.24 9.78 17.82
CA PRO A 579 -5.89 9.46 16.43
C PRO A 579 -4.95 8.26 16.38
N ARG A 580 -5.05 7.47 15.31
CA ARG A 580 -4.16 6.33 15.06
C ARG A 580 -2.69 6.71 15.15
N TYR A 581 -2.36 7.92 14.72
CA TYR A 581 -1.05 8.56 14.87
C TYR A 581 -1.24 10.04 15.22
N ARG A 582 -0.51 10.52 16.23
CA ARG A 582 -0.34 11.97 16.43
C ARG A 582 0.84 12.45 15.58
N SER A 583 0.85 13.72 15.23
CA SER A 583 1.83 14.33 14.34
C SER A 583 3.28 14.02 14.72
N THR A 584 3.62 14.00 16.02
CA THR A 584 5.00 13.82 16.49
C THR A 584 5.58 12.43 16.24
N TYR A 585 4.73 11.42 16.01
CA TYR A 585 5.13 10.04 15.65
C TYR A 585 4.46 9.51 14.38
N PHE A 586 3.88 10.38 13.57
CA PHE A 586 3.27 10.02 12.30
C PHE A 586 4.34 9.79 11.22
N ASN A 587 5.06 8.70 11.36
CA ASN A 587 6.17 8.36 10.46
C ASN A 587 5.77 8.28 8.98
N HIS A 588 4.55 7.82 8.69
CA HIS A 588 4.04 7.72 7.31
C HIS A 588 4.16 9.05 6.56
N ILE A 589 3.80 10.17 7.21
CA ILE A 589 3.74 11.48 6.57
C ILE A 589 4.99 12.33 6.77
N PHE A 590 5.77 12.12 7.81
CA PHE A 590 6.97 12.92 8.11
C PHE A 590 8.30 12.19 7.89
N GLY A 591 8.35 10.88 8.12
CA GLY A 591 9.52 10.04 7.82
C GLY A 591 9.38 9.25 6.52
N GLY A 592 8.15 9.03 6.04
CA GLY A 592 7.82 8.29 4.82
C GLY A 592 7.30 9.19 3.69
N GLY A 593 6.83 8.57 2.62
CA GLY A 593 6.35 9.24 1.41
C GLY A 593 4.83 9.51 1.35
N TYR A 594 4.11 9.45 2.49
CA TYR A 594 2.64 9.52 2.54
C TYR A 594 2.07 10.91 2.87
N SER A 595 2.87 11.98 2.85
CA SER A 595 2.39 13.34 3.13
C SER A 595 1.25 13.74 2.20
N ALA A 596 0.15 14.25 2.76
CA ALA A 596 -1.12 14.53 2.07
C ALA A 596 -1.71 13.33 1.32
N GLY A 597 -1.36 12.11 1.73
CA GLY A 597 -1.74 10.88 1.05
C GLY A 597 -2.35 9.82 1.95
N TYR A 598 -2.51 10.05 3.25
CA TYR A 598 -3.02 9.05 4.18
C TYR A 598 -4.52 8.75 3.95
N TYR A 599 -5.28 9.68 3.34
CA TYR A 599 -6.67 9.49 2.92
C TYR A 599 -6.86 8.36 1.89
N SER A 600 -5.81 7.98 1.15
CA SER A 600 -5.86 7.10 -0.02
C SER A 600 -6.49 5.74 0.25
N TYR A 601 -6.29 5.18 1.44
CA TYR A 601 -6.86 3.88 1.82
C TYR A 601 -8.39 3.93 1.86
N LEU A 602 -8.98 4.96 2.48
CA LEU A 602 -10.44 5.15 2.49
C LEU A 602 -11.00 5.54 1.11
N TRP A 603 -10.21 6.28 0.33
CA TRP A 603 -10.61 6.62 -1.03
C TRP A 603 -10.77 5.38 -1.90
N ALA A 604 -9.77 4.51 -1.88
CA ALA A 604 -9.81 3.24 -2.62
C ALA A 604 -10.92 2.31 -2.09
N GLU A 605 -11.12 2.26 -0.77
CA GLU A 605 -12.18 1.46 -0.16
C GLU A 605 -13.60 1.98 -0.51
N ALA A 606 -13.78 3.29 -0.70
CA ALA A 606 -15.04 3.83 -1.19
C ALA A 606 -15.32 3.42 -2.64
N LEU A 607 -14.28 3.41 -3.50
CA LEU A 607 -14.39 2.90 -4.87
C LEU A 607 -14.71 1.40 -4.88
N ASP A 608 -14.01 0.62 -4.06
CA ASP A 608 -14.21 -0.82 -3.91
C ASP A 608 -15.63 -1.13 -3.43
N ALA A 609 -16.09 -0.49 -2.35
CA ALA A 609 -17.41 -0.75 -1.80
C ALA A 609 -18.54 -0.49 -2.82
N ASP A 610 -18.46 0.63 -3.55
CA ASP A 610 -19.44 0.97 -4.58
C ASP A 610 -19.29 0.09 -5.84
N GLY A 611 -18.05 -0.24 -6.21
CA GLY A 611 -17.78 -1.15 -7.32
C GLY A 611 -18.26 -2.58 -7.04
N PHE A 612 -18.15 -3.05 -5.79
CA PHE A 612 -18.63 -4.38 -5.43
C PHE A 612 -20.17 -4.45 -5.36
N GLU A 613 -20.86 -3.39 -4.91
CA GLU A 613 -22.31 -3.32 -5.01
C GLU A 613 -22.78 -3.45 -6.48
N TRP A 614 -22.04 -2.85 -7.44
CA TRP A 614 -22.34 -3.02 -8.85
C TRP A 614 -22.22 -4.48 -9.31
N PHE A 615 -21.22 -5.24 -8.83
CA PHE A 615 -21.15 -6.68 -9.09
C PHE A 615 -22.32 -7.45 -8.47
N ARG A 616 -22.79 -7.07 -7.28
CA ARG A 616 -23.96 -7.68 -6.63
C ARG A 616 -25.27 -7.41 -7.35
N GLU A 617 -25.39 -6.26 -8.02
CA GLU A 617 -26.52 -5.90 -8.87
C GLU A 617 -26.53 -6.67 -10.20
N ALA A 618 -25.40 -7.26 -10.61
CA ALA A 618 -25.25 -7.95 -11.87
C ALA A 618 -25.97 -9.30 -11.90
N THR A 619 -26.69 -9.56 -12.98
CA THR A 619 -27.36 -10.86 -13.22
C THR A 619 -26.42 -11.91 -13.86
N ASP A 620 -25.32 -11.46 -14.47
CA ASP A 620 -24.31 -12.27 -15.14
C ASP A 620 -22.91 -11.79 -14.68
N LEU A 621 -22.30 -12.55 -13.79
CA LEU A 621 -20.99 -12.22 -13.21
C LEU A 621 -19.87 -12.22 -14.25
N ARG A 622 -19.94 -13.09 -15.27
CA ARG A 622 -18.95 -13.12 -16.36
C ARG A 622 -19.04 -11.87 -17.21
N ALA A 623 -20.22 -11.41 -17.55
CA ALA A 623 -20.42 -10.17 -18.30
C ALA A 623 -19.96 -8.96 -17.48
N ALA A 624 -20.25 -8.93 -16.18
CA ALA A 624 -19.75 -7.88 -15.28
C ALA A 624 -18.23 -7.91 -15.17
N GLY A 625 -17.63 -9.08 -14.97
CA GLY A 625 -16.17 -9.24 -14.94
C GLY A 625 -15.49 -8.76 -16.23
N ALA A 626 -16.08 -9.06 -17.40
CA ALA A 626 -15.58 -8.56 -18.67
C ALA A 626 -15.59 -7.03 -18.75
N GLN A 627 -16.66 -6.37 -18.27
CA GLN A 627 -16.71 -4.90 -18.20
C GLN A 627 -15.69 -4.33 -17.20
N PHE A 628 -15.53 -4.95 -16.03
CA PHE A 628 -14.52 -4.54 -15.06
C PHE A 628 -13.09 -4.68 -15.63
N ARG A 629 -12.80 -5.79 -16.32
CA ARG A 629 -11.56 -5.97 -17.05
C ARG A 629 -11.36 -4.87 -18.10
N GLU A 630 -12.38 -4.61 -18.95
CA GLU A 630 -12.31 -3.63 -20.04
C GLU A 630 -12.09 -2.20 -19.54
N HIS A 631 -12.78 -1.79 -18.48
CA HIS A 631 -12.82 -0.38 -18.04
C HIS A 631 -11.80 -0.07 -16.94
N ILE A 632 -11.39 -1.06 -16.16
CA ILE A 632 -10.49 -0.87 -15.00
C ILE A 632 -9.16 -1.61 -15.20
N LEU A 633 -9.17 -2.97 -15.20
CA LEU A 633 -7.94 -3.76 -15.09
C LEU A 633 -7.02 -3.63 -16.32
N SER A 634 -7.59 -3.49 -17.53
CA SER A 634 -6.80 -3.39 -18.75
C SER A 634 -6.22 -2.01 -19.02
N ARG A 635 -6.65 -1.00 -18.27
CA ARG A 635 -6.39 0.41 -18.63
C ARG A 635 -5.15 1.01 -17.96
N GLY A 636 -4.69 0.47 -16.84
CA GLY A 636 -3.63 1.11 -16.06
C GLY A 636 -3.89 2.60 -15.89
N ALA A 637 -2.91 3.44 -16.22
CA ALA A 637 -3.00 4.89 -16.16
C ALA A 637 -3.43 5.57 -17.47
N SER A 638 -3.94 4.82 -18.47
CA SER A 638 -4.23 5.32 -19.82
C SER A 638 -5.51 6.17 -19.94
N LEU A 639 -6.36 6.15 -18.91
CA LEU A 639 -7.60 6.93 -18.84
C LEU A 639 -7.61 7.83 -17.61
N ASP A 640 -8.48 8.84 -17.62
CA ASP A 640 -8.89 9.51 -16.39
C ASP A 640 -9.66 8.51 -15.51
N TYR A 641 -9.30 8.47 -14.22
CA TYR A 641 -9.81 7.44 -13.29
C TYR A 641 -11.29 7.65 -12.94
N GLY A 642 -11.71 8.92 -12.79
CA GLY A 642 -13.12 9.25 -12.61
C GLY A 642 -13.95 8.83 -13.82
N ASP A 643 -13.42 9.03 -15.04
CA ASP A 643 -14.07 8.57 -16.27
C ASP A 643 -14.13 7.04 -16.36
N ALA A 644 -13.05 6.35 -15.95
CA ALA A 644 -13.04 4.88 -15.89
C ALA A 644 -14.10 4.35 -14.94
N PHE A 645 -14.22 4.91 -13.75
CA PHE A 645 -15.22 4.53 -12.76
C PHE A 645 -16.65 4.87 -13.24
N ARG A 646 -16.86 6.06 -13.82
CA ARG A 646 -18.16 6.43 -14.42
C ARG A 646 -18.60 5.51 -15.57
N ARG A 647 -17.65 5.01 -16.37
CA ARG A 647 -17.97 4.03 -17.43
C ARG A 647 -18.43 2.70 -16.86
N LEU A 648 -17.85 2.29 -15.73
CA LEU A 648 -18.25 1.08 -15.03
C LEU A 648 -19.58 1.25 -14.31
N ARG A 649 -19.71 2.27 -13.46
CA ARG A 649 -20.81 2.45 -12.50
C ARG A 649 -21.98 3.29 -13.06
N GLY A 650 -21.75 4.06 -14.13
CA GLY A 650 -22.74 4.99 -14.71
C GLY A 650 -22.88 6.31 -13.95
N ARG A 651 -22.11 6.53 -12.87
CA ARG A 651 -22.09 7.71 -12.01
C ARG A 651 -20.76 7.86 -11.29
N ASP A 652 -20.57 8.97 -10.59
CA ASP A 652 -19.47 9.12 -9.65
C ASP A 652 -19.62 8.15 -8.46
N LYS A 653 -18.51 7.92 -7.71
CA LYS A 653 -18.55 7.04 -6.55
C LYS A 653 -19.51 7.54 -5.47
N ASP A 654 -20.10 6.60 -4.75
CA ASP A 654 -20.98 6.83 -3.61
C ASP A 654 -20.35 6.19 -2.35
N VAL A 655 -20.34 6.93 -1.25
CA VAL A 655 -19.79 6.45 0.03
C VAL A 655 -20.77 5.57 0.81
N THR A 656 -22.04 5.57 0.45
CA THR A 656 -23.09 4.80 1.16
C THR A 656 -22.80 3.30 1.24
N PRO A 657 -22.29 2.64 0.18
CA PRO A 657 -21.87 1.23 0.27
C PRO A 657 -20.76 0.98 1.29
N LEU A 658 -19.79 1.89 1.41
CA LEU A 658 -18.74 1.81 2.41
C LEU A 658 -19.30 1.92 3.83
N LEU A 659 -20.19 2.88 4.07
CA LEU A 659 -20.85 3.04 5.38
C LEU A 659 -21.61 1.76 5.76
N ARG A 660 -22.36 1.15 4.84
CA ARG A 660 -23.05 -0.13 5.07
C ARG A 660 -22.10 -1.27 5.39
N ARG A 661 -21.02 -1.42 4.61
CA ARG A 661 -20.02 -2.47 4.80
C ARG A 661 -19.40 -2.40 6.19
N ARG A 662 -19.09 -1.19 6.64
CA ARG A 662 -18.52 -0.95 7.97
C ARG A 662 -19.56 -0.92 9.09
N GLY A 663 -20.83 -1.20 8.81
CA GLY A 663 -21.88 -1.13 9.82
C GLY A 663 -22.14 0.28 10.36
N LEU A 664 -21.72 1.32 9.63
CA LEU A 664 -21.86 2.73 10.02
C LEU A 664 -23.15 3.37 9.46
N ALA A 665 -24.04 2.61 8.86
CA ALA A 665 -25.30 3.09 8.30
C ALA A 665 -26.32 3.40 9.39
N GLY A 666 -26.80 4.62 9.44
CA GLY A 666 -27.80 5.12 10.42
C GLY A 666 -27.90 6.65 10.46
N VAL A 667 -26.97 7.33 9.79
CA VAL A 667 -27.00 8.79 9.61
C VAL A 667 -27.43 9.10 8.19
N GLU A 668 -28.58 9.76 8.01
CA GLU A 668 -28.94 10.34 6.71
C GLU A 668 -27.87 11.41 6.38
N LEU A 669 -27.14 11.19 5.30
CA LEU A 669 -26.22 12.19 4.75
C LEU A 669 -27.08 13.38 4.29
N THR A 670 -26.96 14.53 4.97
CA THR A 670 -27.70 15.77 4.64
C THR A 670 -27.03 16.52 3.50
#